data_ca3356f80a204ed409552bd588554d11
#
_entry.id   ca3356f80a204ed409552bd588554d11
#
_cell.length_a   1.000
_cell.length_b   1.000
_cell.length_c   1.000
_cell.angle_alpha   90.00
_cell.angle_beta   90.00
_cell.angle_gamma   90.00
#
_symmetry.space_group_name_H-M   'P 1'
#
loop_
_entity.id
_entity.type
_entity.pdbx_description
1 polymer ?
#
loop_
_entity_poly.entity_id
_entity_poly.type
_entity_poly.pdbx_seq_one_letter_code
_entity_poly.pdbx_strand_id
1 'polypeptide(L)'
;MTERLNITRGVNKKPVATDALEQSFNALQEMQGEVFTGYPLIATPDGKYSIDATLVSPSKGIVLFDLIEGPDVEGYAERQDDLANKIEARLKLHRELVKGRQLLVPLSVMSFAPGIANIEAVAVNGYPIVNEQGLATALNEINWADGSDELYRMTLSAIESLSSIRKSRSKREVHREDSRGAKLKRLEDSIATLDHRQNKAVIDTVDGVQRIRGLAGSGKTIVLALKAAYLHTQHPDWRIAVTFHTRSLKGQFRRLINNFCIEQSGEEPDWTKIRVVNAWGAPGGDARDGIYYEYCRATGTEFFDFKSASYKFGGSEKAFDGACQAALANASDTAHLYDVILADEAQDFAPSFLKLCYSMLKSPKRLVYAYDELQNLSGTSLPPPEEIFGNNEHGQPLVTFGSDRRRDVILQKCYRNSRPVLVSAHGLGFGIYRDAPQGTETGLVQMFDYPALWEEIGYNVQSGQLIKGQHIVLERTTETSPRFLEEHSDIDDLVQFIKFDDEAQQNAWLVRQIQSNLNEDELRHDDIIVIHSDPQTARGVTGPIRRQLFEAGVQTHLAGVDTDADVFFRTDTPSVTFTGIYRAKGNEAGMVYVINAQDCNGSGTGLASLRNRLFTAITRSKAWVRVIGYGPRMQGLIDEFSALKQRGFVLDFCYPDDALLGKLRIVHRDLSPQERQRLERRKSQLADLLGDLESGELHPEDLDEATRRKLNKFLRGNE
;
A
#
# COMPACT_ATOMS: atom_id res chain seq x y z
N MET A 1 1.58 23.99 -12.13
CA MET A 1 0.19 23.69 -12.59
C MET A 1 -0.72 24.12 -11.46
N THR A 2 -1.66 25.03 -11.69
CA THR A 2 -2.64 25.48 -10.70
C THR A 2 -3.46 24.26 -10.26
N GLU A 3 -3.28 23.85 -9.03
CA GLU A 3 -4.07 22.76 -8.44
C GLU A 3 -5.55 23.16 -8.43
N ARG A 4 -6.37 22.41 -9.15
CA ARG A 4 -7.83 22.59 -9.18
C ARG A 4 -8.44 22.08 -7.87
N LEU A 5 -9.68 22.50 -7.62
CA LEU A 5 -10.47 21.98 -6.51
C LEU A 5 -10.61 20.45 -6.61
N ASN A 6 -10.28 19.74 -5.55
CA ASN A 6 -10.41 18.29 -5.46
C ASN A 6 -11.62 17.93 -4.60
N ILE A 7 -12.46 17.01 -5.05
CA ILE A 7 -13.65 16.56 -4.31
C ILE A 7 -13.44 15.10 -3.88
N THR A 8 -13.56 14.86 -2.58
CA THR A 8 -13.51 13.52 -1.97
C THR A 8 -14.87 13.20 -1.36
N ARG A 9 -15.52 12.15 -1.88
CA ARG A 9 -16.87 11.75 -1.49
C ARG A 9 -16.86 10.62 -0.49
N GLY A 10 -17.32 10.88 0.72
CA GLY A 10 -17.60 9.91 1.75
C GLY A 10 -19.05 9.42 1.75
N VAL A 11 -19.43 8.73 2.82
CA VAL A 11 -20.80 8.29 3.02
C VAL A 11 -21.64 9.46 3.55
N ASN A 12 -22.67 9.86 2.80
CA ASN A 12 -23.57 10.94 3.22
C ASN A 12 -25.01 10.45 3.27
N LYS A 13 -25.74 10.93 4.28
CA LYS A 13 -27.17 10.64 4.47
C LYS A 13 -28.09 11.57 3.66
N LYS A 14 -27.52 12.57 2.99
CA LYS A 14 -28.20 13.63 2.22
C LYS A 14 -27.73 13.60 0.74
N PRO A 15 -28.07 12.55 -0.02
CA PRO A 15 -27.48 12.31 -1.34
C PRO A 15 -27.82 13.39 -2.36
N VAL A 16 -29.04 13.91 -2.39
CA VAL A 16 -29.45 14.92 -3.38
C VAL A 16 -28.75 16.26 -3.14
N ALA A 17 -28.70 16.71 -1.89
CA ALA A 17 -28.00 17.94 -1.54
C ALA A 17 -26.48 17.80 -1.73
N THR A 18 -25.91 16.61 -1.49
CA THR A 18 -24.50 16.32 -1.76
C THR A 18 -24.18 16.39 -3.25
N ASP A 19 -24.97 15.73 -4.09
CA ASP A 19 -24.79 15.74 -5.55
C ASP A 19 -24.88 17.16 -6.12
N ALA A 20 -25.85 17.98 -5.65
CA ALA A 20 -26.02 19.37 -6.04
C ALA A 20 -24.82 20.25 -5.61
N LEU A 21 -24.30 20.05 -4.37
CA LEU A 21 -23.13 20.77 -3.90
C LEU A 21 -21.89 20.41 -4.72
N GLU A 22 -21.64 19.13 -4.99
CA GLU A 22 -20.51 18.67 -5.80
C GLU A 22 -20.57 19.21 -7.24
N GLN A 23 -21.75 19.24 -7.86
CA GLN A 23 -21.95 19.84 -9.18
C GLN A 23 -21.64 21.33 -9.17
N SER A 24 -22.09 22.04 -8.13
CA SER A 24 -21.82 23.49 -7.97
C SER A 24 -20.32 23.75 -7.80
N PHE A 25 -19.60 22.94 -7.04
CA PHE A 25 -18.15 23.07 -6.92
C PHE A 25 -17.40 22.75 -8.22
N ASN A 26 -17.82 21.74 -8.96
CA ASN A 26 -17.23 21.41 -10.27
C ASN A 26 -17.38 22.54 -11.31
N ALA A 27 -18.38 23.41 -11.15
CA ALA A 27 -18.59 24.59 -11.99
C ALA A 27 -17.65 25.76 -11.63
N LEU A 28 -17.01 25.76 -10.43
CA LEU A 28 -16.11 26.81 -9.95
C LEU A 28 -14.67 26.58 -10.45
N GLN A 29 -14.35 27.02 -11.67
CA GLN A 29 -13.09 26.73 -12.36
C GLN A 29 -11.83 27.36 -11.72
N GLU A 30 -11.96 28.45 -10.94
CA GLU A 30 -10.82 29.19 -10.38
C GLU A 30 -10.54 28.89 -8.90
N MET A 31 -11.35 28.05 -8.26
CA MET A 31 -11.20 27.73 -6.85
C MET A 31 -10.16 26.64 -6.62
N GLN A 32 -9.30 26.85 -5.61
CA GLN A 32 -8.29 25.90 -5.16
C GLN A 32 -8.64 25.38 -3.78
N GLY A 33 -8.43 24.08 -3.54
CA GLY A 33 -8.63 23.47 -2.23
C GLY A 33 -9.15 22.04 -2.30
N GLU A 34 -9.54 21.51 -1.14
CA GLU A 34 -10.09 20.18 -0.96
C GLU A 34 -11.52 20.27 -0.43
N VAL A 35 -12.45 19.57 -1.08
CA VAL A 35 -13.84 19.41 -0.61
C VAL A 35 -14.03 17.98 -0.15
N PHE A 36 -14.49 17.81 1.07
CA PHE A 36 -14.84 16.52 1.67
C PHE A 36 -16.36 16.49 1.86
N THR A 37 -17.05 15.45 1.40
CA THR A 37 -18.47 15.22 1.69
C THR A 37 -18.62 13.98 2.58
N GLY A 38 -19.46 14.08 3.65
CA GLY A 38 -19.60 13.01 4.65
C GLY A 38 -18.35 12.76 5.51
N TYR A 39 -17.49 13.75 5.63
CA TYR A 39 -16.23 13.70 6.39
C TYR A 39 -15.83 15.13 6.82
N PRO A 40 -15.13 15.35 7.95
CA PRO A 40 -14.68 14.36 8.92
C PRO A 40 -15.79 13.86 9.85
N LEU A 41 -15.49 12.76 10.55
CA LEU A 41 -16.23 12.29 11.71
C LEU A 41 -15.57 12.85 12.97
N ILE A 42 -16.37 13.32 13.91
CA ILE A 42 -15.86 13.89 15.15
C ILE A 42 -16.45 13.11 16.34
N ALA A 43 -15.59 12.67 17.24
CA ALA A 43 -16.02 12.21 18.55
C ALA A 43 -16.40 13.43 19.41
N THR A 44 -17.61 13.43 19.93
CA THR A 44 -18.10 14.41 20.88
C THR A 44 -18.56 13.69 22.17
N PRO A 45 -18.67 14.37 23.31
CA PRO A 45 -19.21 13.77 24.53
C PRO A 45 -20.60 13.16 24.35
N ASP A 46 -21.36 13.67 23.37
CA ASP A 46 -22.74 13.21 23.08
C ASP A 46 -22.78 12.12 21.98
N GLY A 47 -21.63 11.61 21.56
CA GLY A 47 -21.51 10.57 20.51
C GLY A 47 -20.85 11.04 19.22
N LYS A 48 -21.11 10.31 18.15
CA LYS A 48 -20.53 10.57 16.82
C LYS A 48 -21.24 11.74 16.13
N TYR A 49 -20.45 12.66 15.60
CA TYR A 49 -20.93 13.77 14.77
C TYR A 49 -20.30 13.71 13.39
N SER A 50 -21.13 13.65 12.36
CA SER A 50 -20.69 13.65 10.95
C SER A 50 -20.92 15.04 10.37
N ILE A 51 -19.89 15.60 9.74
CA ILE A 51 -20.02 16.84 8.97
C ILE A 51 -20.50 16.48 7.58
N ASP A 52 -21.52 17.18 7.09
CA ASP A 52 -22.09 16.88 5.77
C ASP A 52 -21.09 17.19 4.65
N ALA A 53 -20.50 18.40 4.67
CA ALA A 53 -19.40 18.72 3.77
C ALA A 53 -18.45 19.78 4.38
N THR A 54 -17.19 19.74 3.94
CA THR A 54 -16.13 20.67 4.36
C THR A 54 -15.29 21.08 3.16
N LEU A 55 -15.12 22.39 2.96
CA LEU A 55 -14.11 22.94 2.05
C LEU A 55 -12.92 23.40 2.88
N VAL A 56 -11.70 22.99 2.52
CA VAL A 56 -10.44 23.54 3.01
C VAL A 56 -9.74 24.21 1.84
N SER A 57 -9.53 25.52 1.93
CA SER A 57 -8.96 26.29 0.82
C SER A 57 -7.84 27.22 1.30
N PRO A 58 -6.73 27.36 0.54
CA PRO A 58 -5.65 28.28 0.90
C PRO A 58 -6.09 29.75 0.90
N SER A 59 -7.19 30.10 0.20
CA SER A 59 -7.72 31.45 0.12
C SER A 59 -8.96 31.71 0.98
N LYS A 60 -9.64 30.65 1.47
CA LYS A 60 -10.92 30.74 2.20
C LYS A 60 -10.81 30.21 3.64
N GLY A 61 -9.76 29.45 3.98
CA GLY A 61 -9.68 28.72 5.24
C GLY A 61 -10.58 27.50 5.24
N ILE A 62 -11.32 27.29 6.31
CA ILE A 62 -12.26 26.19 6.47
C ILE A 62 -13.68 26.72 6.29
N VAL A 63 -14.44 26.09 5.38
CA VAL A 63 -15.87 26.35 5.21
C VAL A 63 -16.63 25.06 5.42
N LEU A 64 -17.51 25.05 6.42
CA LEU A 64 -18.34 23.92 6.76
C LEU A 64 -19.74 24.09 6.18
N PHE A 65 -20.29 23.00 5.68
CA PHE A 65 -21.64 23.00 5.09
C PHE A 65 -22.58 22.11 5.91
N ASP A 66 -23.68 22.68 6.39
CA ASP A 66 -24.88 21.94 6.80
C ASP A 66 -25.73 21.73 5.55
N LEU A 67 -25.83 20.51 5.05
CA LEU A 67 -26.65 20.20 3.87
C LEU A 67 -28.10 20.03 4.28
N ILE A 68 -29.02 20.65 3.54
CA ILE A 68 -30.46 20.52 3.75
C ILE A 68 -31.05 19.67 2.63
N GLU A 69 -31.56 18.48 3.01
CA GLU A 69 -32.21 17.56 2.08
C GLU A 69 -33.70 17.87 2.04
N GLY A 70 -34.19 18.37 0.89
CA GLY A 70 -35.58 18.76 0.70
C GLY A 70 -35.89 20.22 1.09
N PRO A 71 -37.18 20.57 1.28
CA PRO A 71 -37.63 21.96 1.48
C PRO A 71 -37.64 22.43 2.93
N ASP A 72 -37.38 21.55 3.92
CA ASP A 72 -37.45 21.90 5.33
C ASP A 72 -36.12 22.47 5.84
N VAL A 73 -36.11 23.73 6.23
CA VAL A 73 -34.96 24.47 6.74
C VAL A 73 -35.04 24.71 8.26
N GLU A 74 -36.01 24.16 8.97
CA GLU A 74 -36.17 24.41 10.40
C GLU A 74 -34.88 24.02 11.18
N GLY A 75 -34.46 24.87 12.13
CA GLY A 75 -33.32 24.63 13.02
C GLY A 75 -31.94 24.71 12.37
N TYR A 76 -31.82 25.27 11.15
CA TYR A 76 -30.49 25.30 10.50
C TYR A 76 -29.50 26.24 11.19
N ALA A 77 -29.97 27.29 11.86
CA ALA A 77 -29.13 28.23 12.60
C ALA A 77 -28.47 27.52 13.82
N GLU A 78 -29.25 26.76 14.57
CA GLU A 78 -28.77 25.96 15.71
C GLU A 78 -27.78 24.89 15.23
N ARG A 79 -28.01 24.27 14.07
CA ARG A 79 -27.07 23.30 13.49
C ARG A 79 -25.75 23.93 13.07
N GLN A 80 -25.77 25.17 12.53
CA GLN A 80 -24.55 25.93 12.22
C GLN A 80 -23.72 26.22 13.47
N ASP A 81 -24.37 26.69 14.55
CA ASP A 81 -23.68 26.96 15.82
C ASP A 81 -23.07 25.69 16.42
N ASP A 82 -23.80 24.58 16.42
CA ASP A 82 -23.33 23.30 16.92
C ASP A 82 -22.13 22.80 16.10
N LEU A 83 -22.21 22.90 14.78
CA LEU A 83 -21.14 22.52 13.86
C LEU A 83 -19.87 23.38 14.08
N ALA A 84 -20.03 24.71 14.17
CA ALA A 84 -18.94 25.63 14.42
C ALA A 84 -18.21 25.30 15.74
N ASN A 85 -18.97 25.16 16.83
CA ASN A 85 -18.43 24.90 18.16
C ASN A 85 -17.66 23.57 18.24
N LYS A 86 -18.20 22.52 17.65
CA LYS A 86 -17.57 21.18 17.64
C LYS A 86 -16.27 21.17 16.86
N ILE A 87 -16.25 21.80 15.67
CA ILE A 87 -15.03 21.87 14.85
C ILE A 87 -13.98 22.78 15.48
N GLU A 88 -14.38 23.93 16.00
CA GLU A 88 -13.44 24.84 16.65
C GLU A 88 -12.78 24.18 17.86
N ALA A 89 -13.56 23.50 18.71
CA ALA A 89 -13.05 22.76 19.86
C ALA A 89 -12.01 21.70 19.44
N ARG A 90 -12.27 20.99 18.33
CA ARG A 90 -11.35 19.99 17.80
C ARG A 90 -10.07 20.60 17.24
N LEU A 91 -10.18 21.63 16.40
CA LEU A 91 -9.03 22.30 15.81
C LEU A 91 -8.11 22.94 16.88
N LYS A 92 -8.68 23.41 17.99
CA LYS A 92 -7.91 23.93 19.14
C LYS A 92 -7.06 22.89 19.87
N LEU A 93 -7.26 21.60 19.62
CA LEU A 93 -6.37 20.54 20.12
C LEU A 93 -5.03 20.51 19.37
N HIS A 94 -4.97 21.10 18.20
CA HIS A 94 -3.76 21.20 17.37
C HIS A 94 -3.03 22.52 17.69
N ARG A 95 -1.97 22.44 18.48
CA ARG A 95 -1.23 23.62 18.97
C ARG A 95 -0.68 24.50 17.85
N GLU A 96 -0.32 23.90 16.73
CA GLU A 96 0.17 24.56 15.53
C GLU A 96 -0.87 25.44 14.82
N LEU A 97 -2.14 25.20 15.03
CA LEU A 97 -3.26 25.98 14.48
C LEU A 97 -3.78 27.06 15.45
N VAL A 98 -3.16 27.21 16.61
CA VAL A 98 -3.66 28.10 17.68
C VAL A 98 -2.60 29.12 18.09
N LYS A 99 -2.99 30.40 18.15
CA LYS A 99 -2.20 31.47 18.74
C LYS A 99 -2.95 32.06 19.97
N GLY A 100 -2.45 31.75 21.15
CA GLY A 100 -3.19 32.08 22.40
C GLY A 100 -4.44 31.23 22.54
N ARG A 101 -5.63 31.82 22.37
CA ARG A 101 -6.93 31.16 22.42
C ARG A 101 -7.68 31.16 21.08
N GLN A 102 -7.09 31.75 20.05
CA GLN A 102 -7.72 31.92 18.75
C GLN A 102 -7.10 30.97 17.72
N LEU A 103 -7.93 30.49 16.82
CA LEU A 103 -7.47 29.75 15.64
C LEU A 103 -6.76 30.69 14.67
N LEU A 104 -5.68 30.21 14.04
CA LEU A 104 -4.95 30.92 12.98
C LEU A 104 -5.65 30.78 11.61
N VAL A 105 -6.58 29.84 11.48
CA VAL A 105 -7.35 29.60 10.27
C VAL A 105 -8.78 30.08 10.48
N PRO A 106 -9.36 30.86 9.56
CA PRO A 106 -10.75 31.26 9.63
C PRO A 106 -11.66 30.06 9.44
N LEU A 107 -12.72 30.00 10.28
CA LEU A 107 -13.74 29.00 10.23
C LEU A 107 -15.08 29.67 9.90
N SER A 108 -15.65 29.30 8.76
CA SER A 108 -16.97 29.76 8.29
C SER A 108 -17.92 28.60 8.23
N VAL A 109 -19.20 28.82 8.51
CA VAL A 109 -20.26 27.81 8.40
C VAL A 109 -21.39 28.37 7.55
N MET A 110 -21.96 27.55 6.67
CA MET A 110 -23.16 27.92 5.91
C MET A 110 -24.04 26.68 5.69
N SER A 111 -25.36 26.91 5.55
CA SER A 111 -26.28 25.87 5.12
C SER A 111 -26.45 25.90 3.61
N PHE A 112 -26.45 24.70 2.99
CA PHE A 112 -26.68 24.56 1.54
C PHE A 112 -28.01 23.84 1.30
N ALA A 113 -28.96 24.55 0.68
CA ALA A 113 -30.36 24.15 0.48
C ALA A 113 -30.76 24.19 -1.00
N PRO A 114 -30.40 23.17 -1.81
CA PRO A 114 -30.69 23.17 -3.26
C PRO A 114 -32.18 23.12 -3.56
N GLY A 115 -33.01 22.61 -2.65
CA GLY A 115 -34.46 22.54 -2.79
C GLY A 115 -35.17 23.87 -2.58
N ILE A 116 -34.47 24.95 -2.17
CA ILE A 116 -35.08 26.26 -1.86
C ILE A 116 -34.78 27.26 -2.98
N ALA A 117 -35.78 27.64 -3.74
CA ALA A 117 -35.63 28.62 -4.83
C ALA A 117 -35.48 30.06 -4.30
N ASN A 118 -36.24 30.45 -3.26
CA ASN A 118 -36.18 31.78 -2.68
C ASN A 118 -35.50 31.73 -1.29
N ILE A 119 -34.21 31.88 -1.28
CA ILE A 119 -33.40 31.87 -0.07
C ILE A 119 -33.70 33.03 0.87
N GLU A 120 -33.98 34.22 0.33
CA GLU A 120 -34.28 35.42 1.12
C GLU A 120 -35.50 35.25 2.04
N ALA A 121 -36.47 34.44 1.63
CA ALA A 121 -37.67 34.18 2.42
C ALA A 121 -37.44 33.34 3.67
N VAL A 122 -36.33 32.58 3.74
CA VAL A 122 -35.99 31.67 4.84
C VAL A 122 -34.71 32.08 5.58
N ALA A 123 -34.02 33.12 5.10
CA ALA A 123 -32.74 33.56 5.66
C ALA A 123 -32.91 34.18 7.05
N VAL A 124 -32.05 33.74 8.00
CA VAL A 124 -31.93 34.29 9.33
C VAL A 124 -30.63 35.15 9.37
N ASN A 125 -30.72 36.35 9.86
CA ASN A 125 -29.56 37.25 9.93
C ASN A 125 -28.42 36.66 10.80
N GLY A 126 -27.22 36.64 10.24
CA GLY A 126 -26.04 36.06 10.88
C GLY A 126 -25.81 34.56 10.57
N TYR A 127 -26.75 33.88 9.93
CA TYR A 127 -26.64 32.45 9.57
C TYR A 127 -26.77 32.28 8.05
N PRO A 128 -25.65 32.22 7.31
CA PRO A 128 -25.66 32.09 5.87
C PRO A 128 -26.37 30.82 5.41
N ILE A 129 -27.35 30.98 4.52
CA ILE A 129 -27.98 29.87 3.81
C ILE A 129 -27.96 30.18 2.31
N VAL A 130 -27.59 29.21 1.49
CA VAL A 130 -27.40 29.37 0.05
C VAL A 130 -27.98 28.19 -0.72
N ASN A 131 -28.30 28.41 -1.97
CA ASN A 131 -28.60 27.37 -2.95
C ASN A 131 -27.50 27.33 -4.03
N GLU A 132 -27.69 26.57 -5.10
CA GLU A 132 -26.72 26.43 -6.19
C GLU A 132 -26.34 27.79 -6.82
N GLN A 133 -27.30 28.73 -6.94
CA GLN A 133 -27.09 30.05 -7.54
C GLN A 133 -26.33 31.01 -6.62
N GLY A 134 -26.51 30.89 -5.31
CA GLY A 134 -25.89 31.77 -4.30
C GLY A 134 -24.52 31.33 -3.82
N LEU A 135 -24.16 30.06 -4.03
CA LEU A 135 -22.94 29.46 -3.46
C LEU A 135 -21.65 30.21 -3.87
N ALA A 136 -21.51 30.52 -5.16
CA ALA A 136 -20.34 31.21 -5.69
C ALA A 136 -20.16 32.60 -5.07
N THR A 137 -21.23 33.34 -4.91
CA THR A 137 -21.24 34.68 -4.32
C THR A 137 -20.86 34.61 -2.84
N ALA A 138 -21.47 33.73 -2.08
CA ALA A 138 -21.18 33.54 -0.65
C ALA A 138 -19.73 33.11 -0.41
N LEU A 139 -19.19 32.23 -1.22
CA LEU A 139 -17.76 31.82 -1.12
C LEU A 139 -16.81 32.97 -1.47
N ASN A 140 -17.18 33.88 -2.38
CA ASN A 140 -16.35 35.02 -2.73
C ASN A 140 -16.26 36.08 -1.62
N GLU A 141 -17.23 36.15 -0.72
CA GLU A 141 -17.21 37.02 0.46
C GLU A 141 -16.22 36.54 1.54
N ILE A 142 -15.88 35.24 1.55
CA ILE A 142 -14.92 34.67 2.49
C ILE A 142 -13.50 34.90 1.94
N ASN A 143 -12.62 35.47 2.78
CA ASN A 143 -11.21 35.70 2.42
C ASN A 143 -10.27 35.36 3.58
N TRP A 144 -9.21 34.64 3.27
CA TRP A 144 -8.12 34.34 4.19
C TRP A 144 -6.82 34.98 3.66
N ALA A 145 -6.60 36.24 4.04
CA ALA A 145 -5.46 37.02 3.56
C ALA A 145 -4.11 36.54 4.12
N ASP A 146 -4.10 35.98 5.35
CA ASP A 146 -2.90 35.54 6.05
C ASP A 146 -2.61 34.03 5.83
N GLY A 147 -3.28 33.39 4.90
CA GLY A 147 -3.08 31.97 4.58
C GLY A 147 -1.70 31.71 3.98
N SER A 148 -0.95 30.78 4.60
CA SER A 148 0.30 30.28 4.05
C SER A 148 0.13 28.82 3.64
N ASP A 149 0.96 28.34 2.69
CA ASP A 149 0.97 26.94 2.28
C ASP A 149 1.21 26.00 3.48
N GLU A 150 1.99 26.43 4.46
CA GLU A 150 2.26 25.67 5.67
C GLU A 150 1.02 25.56 6.55
N LEU A 151 0.33 26.67 6.84
CA LEU A 151 -0.93 26.67 7.59
C LEU A 151 -2.04 25.90 6.87
N TYR A 152 -2.12 26.01 5.56
CA TYR A 152 -3.06 25.22 4.76
C TYR A 152 -2.82 23.72 4.91
N ARG A 153 -1.57 23.27 4.80
CA ARG A 153 -1.21 21.85 5.00
C ARG A 153 -1.48 21.36 6.42
N MET A 154 -1.16 22.17 7.43
CA MET A 154 -1.46 21.88 8.83
C MET A 154 -2.98 21.75 9.07
N THR A 155 -3.76 22.63 8.43
CA THR A 155 -5.23 22.60 8.51
C THR A 155 -5.81 21.33 7.88
N LEU A 156 -5.35 20.97 6.69
CA LEU A 156 -5.73 19.70 6.05
C LEU A 156 -5.41 18.52 6.96
N SER A 157 -4.19 18.47 7.48
CA SER A 157 -3.76 17.41 8.40
C SER A 157 -4.63 17.31 9.65
N ALA A 158 -5.07 18.44 10.20
CA ALA A 158 -5.95 18.47 11.37
C ALA A 158 -7.38 17.98 11.04
N ILE A 159 -7.90 18.36 9.89
CA ILE A 159 -9.22 17.90 9.38
C ILE A 159 -9.17 16.39 9.07
N GLU A 160 -8.10 15.92 8.49
CA GLU A 160 -7.89 14.51 8.13
C GLU A 160 -7.62 13.59 9.34
N SER A 161 -7.51 14.11 10.54
CA SER A 161 -7.48 13.36 11.81
C SER A 161 -6.32 12.38 12.02
N LEU A 162 -5.15 12.66 11.45
CA LEU A 162 -4.02 11.72 11.51
C LEU A 162 -2.97 12.03 12.57
N SER A 163 -3.17 13.10 13.33
CA SER A 163 -2.23 13.49 14.40
C SER A 163 -2.09 12.44 15.52
N SER A 164 -3.00 11.48 15.64
CA SER A 164 -2.99 10.49 16.72
C SER A 164 -2.08 9.29 16.48
N ILE A 165 -1.64 9.03 15.26
CA ILE A 165 -0.63 7.99 14.99
C ILE A 165 0.64 8.25 15.82
N ARG A 166 0.90 9.51 16.17
CA ARG A 166 2.05 9.94 16.99
C ARG A 166 1.97 9.54 18.46
N LYS A 167 0.78 9.37 19.04
CA LYS A 167 0.62 9.20 20.51
C LYS A 167 0.81 7.76 21.01
N SER A 168 0.82 6.77 20.15
CA SER A 168 0.83 5.35 20.52
C SER A 168 2.22 4.74 20.72
N ARG A 169 3.32 5.41 20.32
CA ARG A 169 4.67 4.96 20.63
C ARG A 169 5.19 5.62 21.90
N SER A 170 5.87 4.85 22.77
CA SER A 170 6.61 5.40 23.91
C SER A 170 7.51 6.52 23.43
N LYS A 171 7.45 7.69 24.10
CA LYS A 171 8.29 8.84 23.74
C LYS A 171 9.75 8.40 23.63
N ARG A 172 10.38 8.65 22.47
CA ARG A 172 11.80 8.38 22.27
C ARG A 172 12.58 9.41 23.10
N GLU A 173 13.35 8.95 24.06
CA GLU A 173 14.33 9.80 24.76
C GLU A 173 15.55 9.93 23.87
N VAL A 174 15.96 11.15 23.60
CA VAL A 174 17.10 11.50 22.76
C VAL A 174 17.93 12.49 23.54
N HIS A 175 19.21 12.21 23.69
CA HIS A 175 20.16 13.06 24.40
C HIS A 175 21.03 13.88 23.44
N ARG A 176 21.26 13.38 22.23
CA ARG A 176 22.07 14.02 21.20
C ARG A 176 21.23 14.36 19.97
N GLU A 177 21.23 15.64 19.57
CA GLU A 177 20.45 16.11 18.42
C GLU A 177 20.93 15.55 17.06
N ASP A 178 22.19 15.19 16.95
CA ASP A 178 22.85 14.66 15.76
C ASP A 178 22.78 13.12 15.65
N SER A 179 22.29 12.43 16.70
CA SER A 179 22.20 10.97 16.73
C SER A 179 21.20 10.44 15.68
N ARG A 180 21.38 9.16 15.28
CA ARG A 180 20.39 8.47 14.41
C ARG A 180 19.02 8.38 15.09
N GLY A 181 18.99 8.21 16.41
CA GLY A 181 17.75 8.23 17.18
C GLY A 181 16.99 9.55 17.05
N ALA A 182 17.71 10.70 17.11
CA ALA A 182 17.13 12.02 16.90
C ALA A 182 16.58 12.21 15.49
N LYS A 183 17.38 11.83 14.48
CA LYS A 183 16.98 11.93 13.06
C LYS A 183 15.77 11.04 12.77
N LEU A 184 15.74 9.82 13.32
CA LEU A 184 14.60 8.91 13.15
C LEU A 184 13.33 9.46 13.80
N LYS A 185 13.44 10.10 14.99
CA LYS A 185 12.32 10.77 15.64
C LYS A 185 11.74 11.89 14.77
N ARG A 186 12.60 12.76 14.24
CA ARG A 186 12.17 13.87 13.36
C ARG A 186 11.53 13.33 12.07
N LEU A 187 12.10 12.27 11.48
CA LEU A 187 11.53 11.60 10.32
C LEU A 187 10.13 11.04 10.63
N GLU A 188 9.99 10.29 11.74
CA GLU A 188 8.70 9.73 12.17
C GLU A 188 7.67 10.85 12.42
N ASP A 189 8.10 11.99 12.95
CA ASP A 189 7.26 13.17 13.14
C ASP A 189 6.86 13.84 11.82
N SER A 190 7.71 13.82 10.79
CA SER A 190 7.43 14.40 9.47
C SER A 190 6.48 13.56 8.61
N ILE A 191 6.43 12.23 8.83
CA ILE A 191 5.61 11.29 8.04
C ILE A 191 4.16 11.19 8.55
N ALA A 192 3.79 11.90 9.59
CA ALA A 192 2.54 11.69 10.33
C ALA A 192 1.25 12.14 9.61
N THR A 193 1.30 12.55 8.35
CA THR A 193 0.14 12.99 7.57
C THR A 193 -0.05 12.12 6.33
N LEU A 194 -1.32 11.72 6.03
CA LEU A 194 -1.65 11.12 4.74
C LEU A 194 -1.68 12.20 3.66
N ASP A 195 -1.39 11.80 2.42
CA ASP A 195 -1.65 12.68 1.29
C ASP A 195 -3.10 12.57 0.78
N HIS A 196 -3.47 13.48 -0.11
CA HIS A 196 -4.80 13.52 -0.72
C HIS A 196 -5.21 12.17 -1.36
N ARG A 197 -4.29 11.46 -2.02
CA ARG A 197 -4.61 10.18 -2.67
C ARG A 197 -4.86 9.06 -1.66
N GLN A 198 -4.10 9.06 -0.58
CA GLN A 198 -4.31 8.10 0.51
C GLN A 198 -5.66 8.36 1.19
N ASN A 199 -5.99 9.62 1.47
CA ASN A 199 -7.28 9.99 2.05
C ASN A 199 -8.43 9.62 1.13
N LYS A 200 -8.31 9.92 -0.16
CA LYS A 200 -9.29 9.50 -1.15
C LYS A 200 -9.49 7.99 -1.17
N ALA A 201 -8.40 7.20 -1.13
CA ALA A 201 -8.47 5.75 -1.06
C ALA A 201 -9.19 5.25 0.21
N VAL A 202 -9.07 5.96 1.34
CA VAL A 202 -9.77 5.65 2.59
C VAL A 202 -11.27 5.92 2.47
N ILE A 203 -11.62 7.11 2.03
CA ILE A 203 -12.98 7.65 2.07
C ILE A 203 -13.83 7.12 0.92
N ASP A 204 -13.28 7.04 -0.31
CA ASP A 204 -14.00 6.55 -1.49
C ASP A 204 -14.51 5.12 -1.27
N THR A 205 -15.81 4.99 -1.04
CA THR A 205 -16.46 3.69 -0.94
C THR A 205 -17.09 3.34 -2.28
N VAL A 206 -16.61 2.25 -2.87
CA VAL A 206 -17.03 1.78 -4.20
C VAL A 206 -17.93 0.58 -4.06
N ASP A 207 -19.06 0.60 -4.75
CA ASP A 207 -19.90 -0.57 -4.91
C ASP A 207 -19.25 -1.53 -5.91
N GLY A 208 -18.63 -2.59 -5.39
CA GLY A 208 -17.85 -3.56 -6.13
C GLY A 208 -16.39 -3.65 -5.69
N VAL A 209 -15.52 -4.03 -6.62
CA VAL A 209 -14.10 -4.25 -6.36
C VAL A 209 -13.32 -2.94 -6.51
N GLN A 210 -12.44 -2.68 -5.53
CA GLN A 210 -11.48 -1.57 -5.54
C GLN A 210 -10.07 -2.12 -5.42
N ARG A 211 -9.16 -1.64 -6.25
CA ARG A 211 -7.75 -1.97 -6.28
C ARG A 211 -6.92 -0.79 -5.79
N ILE A 212 -5.98 -1.02 -4.88
CA ILE A 212 -5.04 0.00 -4.40
C ILE A 212 -3.63 -0.47 -4.74
N ARG A 213 -2.99 0.21 -5.69
CA ARG A 213 -1.61 -0.05 -6.11
C ARG A 213 -0.67 0.95 -5.45
N GLY A 214 0.54 0.54 -5.12
CA GLY A 214 1.53 1.49 -4.58
C GLY A 214 2.83 0.79 -4.25
N LEU A 215 3.91 1.57 -4.30
CA LEU A 215 5.24 1.10 -3.92
C LEU A 215 5.35 0.70 -2.45
N ALA A 216 6.44 0.00 -2.13
CA ALA A 216 6.88 -0.15 -0.76
C ALA A 216 6.90 1.21 -0.05
N GLY A 217 6.29 1.30 1.14
CA GLY A 217 6.27 2.54 1.91
C GLY A 217 5.28 3.61 1.45
N SER A 218 4.39 3.32 0.50
CA SER A 218 3.30 4.24 0.12
C SER A 218 2.12 4.27 1.12
N GLY A 219 2.17 3.50 2.21
CA GLY A 219 1.16 3.53 3.27
C GLY A 219 -0.07 2.65 3.05
N LYS A 220 -0.05 1.67 2.14
CA LYS A 220 -1.19 0.78 1.83
C LYS A 220 -1.85 0.17 3.07
N THR A 221 -1.07 -0.39 3.98
CA THR A 221 -1.55 -0.99 5.24
C THR A 221 -2.28 0.02 6.12
N ILE A 222 -1.76 1.25 6.21
CA ILE A 222 -2.38 2.35 6.97
C ILE A 222 -3.71 2.75 6.33
N VAL A 223 -3.73 2.89 5.00
CA VAL A 223 -4.95 3.20 4.22
C VAL A 223 -6.03 2.13 4.45
N LEU A 224 -5.68 0.85 4.40
CA LEU A 224 -6.64 -0.24 4.64
C LEU A 224 -7.15 -0.26 6.09
N ALA A 225 -6.27 -0.03 7.07
CA ALA A 225 -6.67 0.01 8.49
C ALA A 225 -7.60 1.19 8.77
N LEU A 226 -7.28 2.37 8.25
CA LEU A 226 -8.10 3.56 8.38
C LEU A 226 -9.44 3.41 7.65
N LYS A 227 -9.43 2.79 6.45
CA LYS A 227 -10.66 2.46 5.71
C LYS A 227 -11.56 1.50 6.50
N ALA A 228 -10.98 0.48 7.14
CA ALA A 228 -11.76 -0.43 8.00
C ALA A 228 -12.41 0.31 9.17
N ALA A 229 -11.67 1.19 9.84
CA ALA A 229 -12.18 2.02 10.93
C ALA A 229 -13.27 2.99 10.43
N TYR A 230 -13.03 3.67 9.32
CA TYR A 230 -13.99 4.58 8.70
C TYR A 230 -15.30 3.88 8.34
N LEU A 231 -15.23 2.75 7.64
CA LEU A 231 -16.40 1.98 7.24
C LEU A 231 -17.18 1.46 8.45
N HIS A 232 -16.49 0.98 9.50
CA HIS A 232 -17.14 0.55 10.73
C HIS A 232 -17.86 1.70 11.43
N THR A 233 -17.24 2.86 11.46
CA THR A 233 -17.83 4.05 12.08
C THR A 233 -19.07 4.53 11.30
N GLN A 234 -19.03 4.47 9.97
CA GLN A 234 -20.16 4.85 9.11
C GLN A 234 -21.28 3.81 9.10
N HIS A 235 -20.92 2.53 9.16
CA HIS A 235 -21.82 1.39 9.07
C HIS A 235 -21.57 0.40 10.21
N PRO A 236 -22.03 0.70 11.44
CA PRO A 236 -21.75 -0.14 12.63
C PRO A 236 -22.25 -1.58 12.48
N ASP A 237 -23.27 -1.81 11.66
CA ASP A 237 -23.87 -3.12 11.45
C ASP A 237 -23.10 -3.97 10.41
N TRP A 238 -22.20 -3.38 9.63
CA TRP A 238 -21.47 -4.12 8.62
C TRP A 238 -20.47 -5.09 9.26
N ARG A 239 -20.40 -6.27 8.68
CA ARG A 239 -19.32 -7.22 8.97
C ARG A 239 -18.16 -6.97 8.02
N ILE A 240 -17.05 -6.52 8.56
CA ILE A 240 -15.83 -6.14 7.83
C ILE A 240 -14.74 -7.15 8.16
N ALA A 241 -14.11 -7.74 7.13
CA ALA A 241 -12.92 -8.55 7.31
C ALA A 241 -11.68 -7.81 6.79
N VAL A 242 -10.59 -7.88 7.56
CA VAL A 242 -9.25 -7.48 7.11
C VAL A 242 -8.39 -8.73 7.08
N THR A 243 -7.82 -9.04 5.92
CA THR A 243 -7.04 -10.26 5.73
C THR A 243 -5.67 -9.99 5.10
N PHE A 244 -4.72 -10.86 5.40
CA PHE A 244 -3.34 -10.78 4.97
C PHE A 244 -2.70 -12.19 5.01
N HIS A 245 -1.61 -12.35 4.28
CA HIS A 245 -0.89 -13.62 4.25
C HIS A 245 -0.02 -13.83 5.52
N THR A 246 0.66 -12.80 5.99
CA THR A 246 1.66 -12.88 7.06
C THR A 246 1.05 -12.58 8.43
N ARG A 247 1.14 -13.52 9.38
CA ARG A 247 0.56 -13.39 10.75
C ARG A 247 1.00 -12.15 11.52
N SER A 248 2.20 -11.63 11.27
CA SER A 248 2.74 -10.43 11.92
C SER A 248 1.90 -9.17 11.70
N LEU A 249 1.10 -9.11 10.66
CA LEU A 249 0.21 -7.98 10.39
C LEU A 249 -1.03 -7.91 11.29
N LYS A 250 -1.42 -9.03 11.92
CA LYS A 250 -2.64 -9.09 12.76
C LYS A 250 -2.62 -8.06 13.89
N GLY A 251 -1.55 -8.06 14.67
CA GLY A 251 -1.38 -7.12 15.80
C GLY A 251 -1.30 -5.67 15.32
N GLN A 252 -0.62 -5.42 14.20
CA GLN A 252 -0.52 -4.09 13.62
C GLN A 252 -1.89 -3.56 13.17
N PHE A 253 -2.67 -4.34 12.42
CA PHE A 253 -4.02 -3.94 12.00
C PHE A 253 -4.94 -3.69 13.19
N ARG A 254 -4.97 -4.60 14.17
CA ARG A 254 -5.81 -4.41 15.36
C ARG A 254 -5.48 -3.11 16.09
N ARG A 255 -4.20 -2.82 16.29
CA ARG A 255 -3.76 -1.57 16.93
C ARG A 255 -4.13 -0.34 16.11
N LEU A 256 -3.87 -0.34 14.80
CA LEU A 256 -4.20 0.79 13.93
C LEU A 256 -5.71 1.04 13.89
N ILE A 257 -6.52 0.00 13.67
CA ILE A 257 -7.98 0.11 13.62
C ILE A 257 -8.52 0.62 14.97
N ASN A 258 -8.02 0.08 16.09
CA ASN A 258 -8.43 0.53 17.42
C ASN A 258 -8.17 2.02 17.62
N ASN A 259 -6.94 2.46 17.31
CA ASN A 259 -6.56 3.87 17.45
C ASN A 259 -7.43 4.76 16.56
N PHE A 260 -7.67 4.37 15.30
CA PHE A 260 -8.47 5.15 14.36
C PHE A 260 -9.96 5.20 14.77
N CYS A 261 -10.53 4.11 15.28
CA CYS A 261 -11.89 4.12 15.79
C CYS A 261 -12.03 5.03 17.01
N ILE A 262 -11.13 4.92 18.00
CA ILE A 262 -11.14 5.80 19.16
C ILE A 262 -11.02 7.27 18.74
N GLU A 263 -10.18 7.58 17.76
CA GLU A 263 -10.03 8.95 17.27
C GLU A 263 -11.26 9.47 16.54
N GLN A 264 -11.86 8.65 15.68
CA GLN A 264 -13.02 9.04 14.86
C GLN A 264 -14.33 9.04 15.64
N SER A 265 -14.50 8.15 16.61
CA SER A 265 -15.77 7.96 17.32
C SER A 265 -15.70 8.11 18.83
N GLY A 266 -14.49 8.18 19.42
CA GLY A 266 -14.30 8.15 20.86
C GLY A 266 -14.49 6.75 21.50
N GLU A 267 -14.82 5.74 20.70
CA GLU A 267 -15.14 4.39 21.16
C GLU A 267 -14.20 3.36 20.56
N GLU A 268 -13.97 2.27 21.27
CA GLU A 268 -13.27 1.11 20.71
C GLU A 268 -14.11 0.43 19.61
N PRO A 269 -13.47 -0.21 18.62
CA PRO A 269 -14.21 -0.92 17.58
C PRO A 269 -14.94 -2.15 18.14
N ASP A 270 -16.12 -2.42 17.60
CA ASP A 270 -16.81 -3.69 17.84
C ASP A 270 -16.10 -4.83 17.10
N TRP A 271 -15.25 -5.56 17.83
CA TRP A 271 -14.50 -6.69 17.30
C TRP A 271 -15.38 -7.90 16.89
N THR A 272 -16.68 -7.88 17.16
CA THR A 272 -17.61 -8.88 16.60
C THR A 272 -17.99 -8.55 15.17
N LYS A 273 -17.89 -7.28 14.78
CA LYS A 273 -18.18 -6.76 13.44
C LYS A 273 -16.92 -6.62 12.58
N ILE A 274 -15.80 -6.21 13.18
CA ILE A 274 -14.50 -6.15 12.50
C ILE A 274 -13.69 -7.41 12.80
N ARG A 275 -13.40 -8.19 11.77
CA ARG A 275 -12.59 -9.40 11.88
C ARG A 275 -11.21 -9.16 11.24
N VAL A 276 -10.15 -9.25 12.06
CA VAL A 276 -8.76 -9.17 11.58
C VAL A 276 -8.20 -10.58 11.60
N VAL A 277 -8.19 -11.24 10.43
CA VAL A 277 -7.96 -12.69 10.30
C VAL A 277 -6.97 -13.02 9.19
N ASN A 278 -6.23 -14.11 9.37
CA ASN A 278 -5.32 -14.61 8.36
C ASN A 278 -6.07 -15.12 7.11
N ALA A 279 -5.35 -15.27 6.01
CA ALA A 279 -5.93 -15.83 4.80
C ALA A 279 -6.34 -17.30 4.97
N TRP A 280 -5.43 -18.15 5.50
CA TRP A 280 -5.68 -19.60 5.64
C TRP A 280 -6.59 -19.94 6.81
N GLY A 281 -6.14 -19.64 8.03
CA GLY A 281 -6.83 -20.05 9.24
C GLY A 281 -6.64 -21.53 9.63
N ALA A 282 -7.24 -21.89 10.75
CA ALA A 282 -7.27 -23.27 11.25
C ALA A 282 -8.37 -23.43 12.33
N PRO A 283 -8.84 -24.65 12.64
CA PRO A 283 -9.66 -24.92 13.80
C PRO A 283 -8.97 -24.51 15.11
N GLY A 284 -9.72 -24.02 16.09
CA GLY A 284 -9.19 -23.73 17.43
C GLY A 284 -9.53 -22.33 17.97
N GLY A 285 -10.60 -21.71 17.49
CA GLY A 285 -11.15 -20.44 17.98
C GLY A 285 -10.59 -19.20 17.29
N ASP A 286 -11.04 -18.02 17.73
CA ASP A 286 -10.83 -16.72 17.06
C ASP A 286 -9.37 -16.37 16.80
N ALA A 287 -8.43 -16.82 17.64
CA ALA A 287 -7.00 -16.58 17.43
C ALA A 287 -6.45 -17.28 16.19
N ARG A 288 -7.08 -18.37 15.77
CA ARG A 288 -6.65 -19.24 14.67
C ARG A 288 -7.55 -19.13 13.43
N ASP A 289 -8.68 -18.40 13.50
CA ASP A 289 -9.59 -18.21 12.38
C ASP A 289 -8.91 -17.55 11.18
N GLY A 290 -9.44 -17.84 10.00
CA GLY A 290 -9.00 -17.27 8.73
C GLY A 290 -10.08 -17.36 7.68
N ILE A 291 -9.96 -16.56 6.63
CA ILE A 291 -10.96 -16.44 5.56
C ILE A 291 -11.27 -17.79 4.90
N TYR A 292 -10.24 -18.55 4.51
CA TYR A 292 -10.41 -19.86 3.89
C TYR A 292 -11.10 -20.86 4.84
N TYR A 293 -10.68 -20.92 6.11
CA TYR A 293 -11.31 -21.80 7.10
C TYR A 293 -12.77 -21.43 7.34
N GLU A 294 -13.08 -20.14 7.47
CA GLU A 294 -14.45 -19.65 7.63
C GLU A 294 -15.32 -20.00 6.42
N TYR A 295 -14.76 -19.86 5.20
CA TYR A 295 -15.46 -20.28 3.98
C TYR A 295 -15.81 -21.77 4.00
N CYS A 296 -14.83 -22.64 4.27
CA CYS A 296 -15.06 -24.08 4.35
C CYS A 296 -16.13 -24.44 5.39
N ARG A 297 -16.07 -23.79 6.55
CA ARG A 297 -17.09 -24.02 7.61
C ARG A 297 -18.49 -23.58 7.19
N ALA A 298 -18.60 -22.45 6.51
CA ALA A 298 -19.89 -21.89 6.10
C ALA A 298 -20.52 -22.63 4.93
N THR A 299 -19.72 -23.18 4.03
CA THR A 299 -20.18 -23.93 2.85
C THR A 299 -20.21 -25.44 3.03
N GLY A 300 -19.72 -25.95 4.18
CA GLY A 300 -19.61 -27.38 4.46
C GLY A 300 -18.55 -28.10 3.62
N THR A 301 -17.62 -27.35 2.99
CA THR A 301 -16.55 -27.93 2.17
C THR A 301 -15.39 -28.44 3.04
N GLU A 302 -14.63 -29.40 2.50
CA GLU A 302 -13.48 -29.97 3.19
C GLU A 302 -12.39 -28.91 3.45
N PHE A 303 -11.94 -28.83 4.69
CA PHE A 303 -10.82 -27.97 5.08
C PHE A 303 -9.50 -28.74 4.97
N PHE A 304 -8.51 -28.14 4.29
CA PHE A 304 -7.15 -28.64 4.20
C PHE A 304 -6.21 -27.75 5.00
N ASP A 305 -5.48 -28.31 5.95
CA ASP A 305 -4.33 -27.63 6.56
C ASP A 305 -3.12 -27.59 5.60
N PHE A 306 -2.06 -26.88 5.96
CA PHE A 306 -0.89 -26.75 5.09
C PHE A 306 -0.27 -28.10 4.71
N LYS A 307 -0.24 -29.07 5.62
CA LYS A 307 0.37 -30.37 5.38
C LYS A 307 -0.46 -31.22 4.43
N SER A 308 -1.76 -31.31 4.70
CA SER A 308 -2.71 -32.08 3.86
C SER A 308 -2.86 -31.45 2.48
N ALA A 309 -2.92 -30.11 2.40
CA ALA A 309 -2.95 -29.38 1.13
C ALA A 309 -1.67 -29.58 0.31
N SER A 310 -0.49 -29.48 0.92
CA SER A 310 0.80 -29.69 0.25
C SER A 310 0.89 -31.11 -0.34
N TYR A 311 0.40 -32.10 0.40
CA TYR A 311 0.38 -33.48 -0.08
C TYR A 311 -0.60 -33.67 -1.26
N LYS A 312 -1.82 -33.10 -1.14
CA LYS A 312 -2.91 -33.31 -2.11
C LYS A 312 -2.68 -32.53 -3.41
N PHE A 313 -2.10 -31.33 -3.34
CA PHE A 313 -2.03 -30.42 -4.50
C PHE A 313 -0.61 -30.26 -5.08
N GLY A 314 0.29 -31.15 -4.76
CA GLY A 314 1.59 -31.25 -5.44
C GLY A 314 2.64 -30.24 -4.97
N GLY A 315 2.71 -29.99 -3.66
CA GLY A 315 3.79 -29.21 -3.03
C GLY A 315 3.33 -27.95 -2.30
N SER A 316 4.24 -27.37 -1.53
CA SER A 316 3.96 -26.23 -0.65
C SER A 316 3.54 -24.98 -1.39
N GLU A 317 4.04 -24.76 -2.61
CA GLU A 317 3.74 -23.56 -3.42
C GLU A 317 2.30 -23.60 -3.97
N LYS A 318 1.79 -24.79 -4.31
CA LYS A 318 0.43 -24.98 -4.84
C LYS A 318 -0.62 -25.25 -3.75
N ALA A 319 -0.19 -25.45 -2.51
CA ALA A 319 -1.06 -25.92 -1.43
C ALA A 319 -2.26 -24.99 -1.18
N PHE A 320 -2.03 -23.68 -1.08
CA PHE A 320 -3.09 -22.72 -0.77
C PHE A 320 -4.01 -22.47 -1.95
N ASP A 321 -3.44 -22.36 -3.14
CA ASP A 321 -4.22 -22.21 -4.37
C ASP A 321 -5.12 -23.41 -4.61
N GLY A 322 -4.58 -24.63 -4.54
CA GLY A 322 -5.33 -25.86 -4.69
C GLY A 322 -6.43 -26.04 -3.64
N ALA A 323 -6.16 -25.65 -2.39
CA ALA A 323 -7.16 -25.70 -1.32
C ALA A 323 -8.32 -24.72 -1.57
N CYS A 324 -8.03 -23.49 -2.01
CA CYS A 324 -9.04 -22.51 -2.37
C CYS A 324 -9.86 -22.93 -3.60
N GLN A 325 -9.20 -23.47 -4.64
CA GLN A 325 -9.88 -23.99 -5.84
C GLN A 325 -10.82 -25.16 -5.49
N ALA A 326 -10.35 -26.10 -4.68
CA ALA A 326 -11.17 -27.23 -4.23
C ALA A 326 -12.39 -26.77 -3.42
N ALA A 327 -12.23 -25.80 -2.53
CA ALA A 327 -13.34 -25.24 -1.76
C ALA A 327 -14.37 -24.55 -2.67
N LEU A 328 -13.90 -23.73 -3.62
CA LEU A 328 -14.78 -23.05 -4.58
C LEU A 328 -15.54 -24.02 -5.49
N ALA A 329 -14.88 -25.10 -5.93
CA ALA A 329 -15.49 -26.10 -6.83
C ALA A 329 -16.53 -26.98 -6.12
N ASN A 330 -16.36 -27.24 -4.82
CA ASN A 330 -17.23 -28.16 -4.07
C ASN A 330 -18.29 -27.46 -3.21
N ALA A 331 -18.33 -26.10 -3.20
CA ALA A 331 -19.35 -25.38 -2.47
C ALA A 331 -20.73 -25.57 -3.13
N SER A 332 -21.68 -26.11 -2.38
CA SER A 332 -23.07 -26.24 -2.80
C SER A 332 -23.86 -24.93 -2.69
N ASP A 333 -23.46 -24.05 -1.77
CA ASP A 333 -24.08 -22.78 -1.51
C ASP A 333 -23.05 -21.65 -1.43
N THR A 334 -23.49 -20.41 -1.73
CA THR A 334 -22.65 -19.21 -1.57
C THR A 334 -22.77 -18.67 -0.15
N ALA A 335 -21.66 -18.62 0.56
CA ALA A 335 -21.61 -18.06 1.91
C ALA A 335 -21.41 -16.55 1.88
N HIS A 336 -22.48 -15.77 1.92
CA HIS A 336 -22.41 -14.30 1.97
C HIS A 336 -22.22 -13.81 3.43
N LEU A 337 -20.97 -13.80 3.91
CA LEU A 337 -20.64 -13.56 5.31
C LEU A 337 -20.29 -12.12 5.59
N TYR A 338 -19.73 -11.38 4.64
CA TYR A 338 -19.16 -10.06 4.85
C TYR A 338 -19.78 -9.00 3.92
N ASP A 339 -19.89 -7.78 4.45
CA ASP A 339 -20.29 -6.61 3.68
C ASP A 339 -19.09 -6.00 2.93
N VAL A 340 -17.89 -6.09 3.55
CA VAL A 340 -16.60 -5.66 2.97
C VAL A 340 -15.49 -6.62 3.37
N ILE A 341 -14.59 -6.93 2.43
CA ILE A 341 -13.31 -7.60 2.71
C ILE A 341 -12.18 -6.70 2.23
N LEU A 342 -11.20 -6.45 3.10
CA LEU A 342 -9.99 -5.69 2.83
C LEU A 342 -8.80 -6.64 2.84
N ALA A 343 -8.11 -6.80 1.71
CA ALA A 343 -6.98 -7.71 1.56
C ALA A 343 -5.67 -6.93 1.37
N ASP A 344 -4.72 -7.09 2.30
CA ASP A 344 -3.39 -6.48 2.21
C ASP A 344 -2.37 -7.45 1.63
N GLU A 345 -1.34 -6.92 0.98
CA GLU A 345 -0.26 -7.66 0.31
C GLU A 345 -0.81 -8.70 -0.69
N ALA A 346 -1.80 -8.29 -1.50
CA ALA A 346 -2.54 -9.19 -2.38
C ALA A 346 -1.66 -9.89 -3.44
N GLN A 347 -0.47 -9.37 -3.75
CA GLN A 347 0.51 -10.05 -4.62
C GLN A 347 1.02 -11.38 -4.06
N ASP A 348 0.81 -11.66 -2.76
CA ASP A 348 1.18 -12.93 -2.14
C ASP A 348 0.04 -13.96 -2.16
N PHE A 349 -1.14 -13.55 -2.61
CA PHE A 349 -2.30 -14.44 -2.69
C PHE A 349 -2.40 -15.12 -4.05
N ALA A 350 -2.83 -16.36 -4.00
CA ALA A 350 -3.29 -17.02 -5.21
C ALA A 350 -4.57 -16.36 -5.74
N PRO A 351 -4.76 -16.29 -7.07
CA PRO A 351 -5.98 -15.75 -7.66
C PRO A 351 -7.26 -16.39 -7.14
N SER A 352 -7.24 -17.71 -6.87
CA SER A 352 -8.35 -18.46 -6.29
C SER A 352 -8.78 -17.94 -4.91
N PHE A 353 -7.84 -17.45 -4.10
CA PHE A 353 -8.17 -16.87 -2.80
C PHE A 353 -8.91 -15.52 -2.94
N LEU A 354 -8.50 -14.64 -3.85
CA LEU A 354 -9.24 -13.40 -4.12
C LEU A 354 -10.64 -13.68 -4.66
N LYS A 355 -10.78 -14.72 -5.51
CA LYS A 355 -12.07 -15.20 -5.99
C LYS A 355 -12.94 -15.74 -4.84
N LEU A 356 -12.34 -16.47 -3.90
CA LEU A 356 -13.00 -16.95 -2.69
C LEU A 356 -13.48 -15.79 -1.81
N CYS A 357 -12.63 -14.78 -1.58
CA CYS A 357 -13.04 -13.55 -0.87
C CYS A 357 -14.23 -12.87 -1.56
N TYR A 358 -14.20 -12.76 -2.88
CA TYR A 358 -15.28 -12.17 -3.66
C TYR A 358 -16.59 -12.95 -3.53
N SER A 359 -16.53 -14.29 -3.48
CA SER A 359 -17.72 -15.14 -3.31
C SER A 359 -18.38 -14.97 -1.94
N MET A 360 -17.59 -14.72 -0.87
CA MET A 360 -18.07 -14.51 0.50
C MET A 360 -18.75 -13.17 0.73
N LEU A 361 -18.68 -12.25 -0.21
CA LEU A 361 -19.26 -10.92 -0.07
C LEU A 361 -20.76 -10.90 -0.38
N LYS A 362 -21.49 -10.11 0.39
CA LYS A 362 -22.86 -9.69 0.06
C LYS A 362 -22.85 -8.73 -1.13
N SER A 363 -23.99 -8.62 -1.85
CA SER A 363 -24.16 -7.56 -2.85
C SER A 363 -24.02 -6.18 -2.19
N PRO A 364 -23.31 -5.23 -2.81
CA PRO A 364 -22.74 -5.21 -4.16
C PRO A 364 -21.26 -5.69 -4.27
N LYS A 365 -20.81 -6.63 -3.45
CA LYS A 365 -19.51 -7.28 -3.55
C LYS A 365 -18.30 -6.34 -3.34
N ARG A 366 -18.22 -5.66 -2.19
CA ARG A 366 -17.16 -4.70 -1.86
C ARG A 366 -15.87 -5.41 -1.43
N LEU A 367 -15.00 -5.70 -2.39
CA LEU A 367 -13.65 -6.22 -2.15
C LEU A 367 -12.62 -5.11 -2.39
N VAL A 368 -11.83 -4.79 -1.38
CA VAL A 368 -10.69 -3.87 -1.52
C VAL A 368 -9.40 -4.68 -1.39
N TYR A 369 -8.53 -4.64 -2.37
CA TYR A 369 -7.24 -5.31 -2.27
C TYR A 369 -6.07 -4.38 -2.62
N ALA A 370 -5.06 -4.40 -1.76
CA ALA A 370 -3.86 -3.58 -1.90
C ALA A 370 -2.64 -4.45 -2.20
N TYR A 371 -1.78 -4.02 -3.12
CA TYR A 371 -0.60 -4.78 -3.50
C TYR A 371 0.56 -3.93 -4.05
N ASP A 372 1.74 -4.56 -4.05
CA ASP A 372 2.98 -4.06 -4.63
C ASP A 372 3.61 -5.16 -5.46
N GLU A 373 3.68 -4.97 -6.75
CA GLU A 373 4.12 -6.01 -7.70
C GLU A 373 5.59 -6.40 -7.55
N LEU A 374 6.44 -5.45 -7.15
CA LEU A 374 7.87 -5.69 -6.94
C LEU A 374 8.16 -6.46 -5.65
N GLN A 375 7.24 -6.45 -4.69
CA GLN A 375 7.35 -7.25 -3.47
C GLN A 375 6.80 -8.68 -3.61
N ASN A 376 6.49 -9.11 -4.82
CA ASN A 376 6.06 -10.47 -5.08
C ASN A 376 7.24 -11.45 -4.94
N LEU A 377 7.18 -12.28 -3.91
CA LEU A 377 8.20 -13.30 -3.62
C LEU A 377 7.88 -14.67 -4.26
N SER A 378 6.64 -14.86 -4.75
CA SER A 378 6.19 -16.13 -5.34
C SER A 378 6.67 -16.35 -6.78
N GLY A 379 7.15 -15.30 -7.43
CA GLY A 379 7.65 -15.41 -8.79
C GLY A 379 6.58 -15.25 -9.89
N THR A 380 5.29 -15.21 -9.54
CA THR A 380 4.18 -15.02 -10.50
C THR A 380 3.53 -13.65 -10.29
N SER A 381 3.26 -12.91 -11.35
CA SER A 381 2.51 -11.65 -11.29
C SER A 381 1.03 -11.93 -10.97
N LEU A 382 0.38 -10.99 -10.29
CA LEU A 382 -1.07 -11.08 -10.08
C LEU A 382 -1.77 -10.93 -11.45
N PRO A 383 -2.64 -11.86 -11.84
CA PRO A 383 -3.36 -11.75 -13.10
C PRO A 383 -4.30 -10.53 -13.14
N PRO A 384 -4.71 -10.08 -14.32
CA PRO A 384 -5.71 -9.03 -14.45
C PRO A 384 -7.05 -9.45 -13.82
N PRO A 385 -7.88 -8.47 -13.39
CA PRO A 385 -9.12 -8.73 -12.64
C PRO A 385 -10.06 -9.73 -13.33
N GLU A 386 -10.12 -9.71 -14.64
CA GLU A 386 -10.98 -10.59 -15.42
C GLU A 386 -10.57 -12.06 -15.32
N GLU A 387 -9.28 -12.32 -15.21
CA GLU A 387 -8.77 -13.68 -15.00
C GLU A 387 -8.97 -14.13 -13.54
N ILE A 388 -8.85 -13.19 -12.57
CA ILE A 388 -9.07 -13.49 -11.15
C ILE A 388 -10.53 -13.84 -10.88
N PHE A 389 -11.45 -12.97 -11.30
CA PHE A 389 -12.86 -13.06 -10.91
C PHE A 389 -13.72 -13.80 -11.94
N GLY A 390 -13.26 -13.88 -13.19
CA GLY A 390 -13.96 -14.56 -14.29
C GLY A 390 -15.06 -13.72 -14.91
N ASN A 391 -15.93 -14.37 -15.67
CA ASN A 391 -16.99 -13.77 -16.45
C ASN A 391 -18.37 -14.13 -15.89
N ASN A 392 -19.38 -13.31 -16.20
CA ASN A 392 -20.79 -13.61 -15.96
C ASN A 392 -21.33 -14.62 -16.99
N GLU A 393 -22.61 -15.00 -16.87
CA GLU A 393 -23.29 -15.92 -17.77
C GLU A 393 -23.34 -15.45 -19.24
N HIS A 394 -23.13 -14.16 -19.48
CA HIS A 394 -23.09 -13.56 -20.82
C HIS A 394 -21.65 -13.40 -21.35
N GLY A 395 -20.65 -13.99 -20.69
CA GLY A 395 -19.24 -13.91 -21.09
C GLY A 395 -18.57 -12.54 -20.84
N GLN A 396 -19.24 -11.63 -20.12
CA GLN A 396 -18.66 -10.35 -19.74
C GLN A 396 -17.89 -10.44 -18.42
N PRO A 397 -16.74 -9.77 -18.29
CA PRO A 397 -15.99 -9.77 -17.03
C PRO A 397 -16.85 -9.33 -15.84
N LEU A 398 -16.80 -10.08 -14.74
CA LEU A 398 -17.48 -9.73 -13.49
C LEU A 398 -16.90 -8.47 -12.85
N VAL A 399 -15.62 -8.22 -13.07
CA VAL A 399 -14.89 -7.06 -12.51
C VAL A 399 -14.09 -6.38 -13.60
N THR A 400 -14.36 -5.08 -13.79
CA THR A 400 -13.55 -4.20 -14.64
C THR A 400 -13.33 -2.90 -13.88
N PHE A 401 -12.16 -2.29 -14.03
CA PHE A 401 -11.89 -0.99 -13.42
C PHE A 401 -12.27 0.18 -14.34
N GLY A 402 -12.25 -0.03 -15.63
CA GLY A 402 -12.66 0.97 -16.63
C GLY A 402 -11.91 2.28 -16.47
N SER A 403 -12.65 3.41 -16.61
CA SER A 403 -12.14 4.78 -16.40
C SER A 403 -12.42 5.32 -14.98
N ASP A 404 -13.05 4.54 -14.10
CA ASP A 404 -13.36 4.99 -12.74
C ASP A 404 -12.12 4.92 -11.86
N ARG A 405 -11.47 6.07 -11.69
CA ARG A 405 -10.26 6.22 -10.87
C ARG A 405 -10.46 5.88 -9.39
N ARG A 406 -11.70 5.80 -8.90
CA ARG A 406 -11.99 5.37 -7.52
C ARG A 406 -11.82 3.87 -7.36
N ARG A 407 -11.97 3.09 -8.45
CA ARG A 407 -11.80 1.64 -8.45
C ARG A 407 -10.35 1.19 -8.57
N ASP A 408 -9.50 2.03 -9.17
CA ASP A 408 -8.06 1.74 -9.33
C ASP A 408 -7.24 2.94 -8.83
N VAL A 409 -6.85 2.87 -7.58
CA VAL A 409 -6.10 3.93 -6.90
C VAL A 409 -4.62 3.64 -6.94
N ILE A 410 -3.81 4.63 -7.35
CA ILE A 410 -2.35 4.51 -7.39
C ILE A 410 -1.74 5.48 -6.38
N LEU A 411 -1.03 4.93 -5.38
CA LEU A 411 -0.30 5.68 -4.37
C LEU A 411 1.12 5.94 -4.86
N GLN A 412 1.38 7.12 -5.41
CA GLN A 412 2.65 7.48 -6.05
C GLN A 412 3.74 7.85 -5.07
N LYS A 413 3.37 8.44 -3.92
CA LYS A 413 4.32 8.95 -2.94
C LYS A 413 4.81 7.84 -2.01
N CYS A 414 6.12 7.74 -1.89
CA CYS A 414 6.76 6.83 -0.94
C CYS A 414 7.19 7.63 0.29
N TYR A 415 6.54 7.39 1.42
CA TYR A 415 6.83 8.10 2.68
C TYR A 415 7.91 7.43 3.51
N ARG A 416 8.08 6.13 3.34
CA ARG A 416 9.00 5.34 4.16
C ARG A 416 10.44 5.47 3.70
N ASN A 417 10.67 5.16 2.43
CA ASN A 417 12.01 5.06 1.90
C ASN A 417 12.47 6.40 1.33
N SER A 418 13.66 6.86 1.73
CA SER A 418 14.32 7.97 1.04
C SER A 418 14.60 7.62 -0.42
N ARG A 419 14.77 8.66 -1.27
CA ARG A 419 15.07 8.48 -2.69
C ARG A 419 16.26 7.53 -2.93
N PRO A 420 17.43 7.67 -2.26
CA PRO A 420 18.57 6.78 -2.47
C PRO A 420 18.25 5.32 -2.15
N VAL A 421 17.51 5.05 -1.07
CA VAL A 421 17.08 3.69 -0.70
C VAL A 421 16.14 3.09 -1.74
N LEU A 422 15.12 3.85 -2.13
CA LEU A 422 14.09 3.35 -3.06
C LEU A 422 14.64 3.15 -4.47
N VAL A 423 15.43 4.12 -4.98
CA VAL A 423 16.02 4.01 -6.33
C VAL A 423 17.05 2.89 -6.38
N SER A 424 17.83 2.66 -5.29
CA SER A 424 18.72 1.50 -5.20
C SER A 424 17.94 0.19 -5.26
N ALA A 425 16.84 0.10 -4.54
CA ALA A 425 15.99 -1.09 -4.59
C ALA A 425 15.44 -1.36 -6.00
N HIS A 426 14.99 -0.32 -6.72
CA HIS A 426 14.54 -0.45 -8.11
C HIS A 426 15.68 -0.79 -9.07
N GLY A 427 16.78 -0.05 -9.03
CA GLY A 427 17.93 -0.28 -9.93
C GLY A 427 18.44 -1.71 -9.86
N LEU A 428 18.64 -2.25 -8.65
CA LEU A 428 19.06 -3.62 -8.44
C LEU A 428 17.93 -4.63 -8.69
N GLY A 429 16.69 -4.31 -8.33
CA GLY A 429 15.54 -5.17 -8.54
C GLY A 429 15.26 -5.44 -10.02
N PHE A 430 15.39 -4.42 -10.87
CA PHE A 430 15.22 -4.53 -12.32
C PHE A 430 16.52 -4.95 -13.03
N GLY A 431 17.69 -4.83 -12.37
CA GLY A 431 18.99 -5.11 -12.96
C GLY A 431 19.44 -4.06 -13.97
N ILE A 432 19.06 -2.79 -13.76
CA ILE A 432 19.29 -1.68 -14.71
C ILE A 432 20.77 -1.46 -14.98
N TYR A 433 21.62 -1.60 -13.96
CA TYR A 433 23.07 -1.43 -14.04
C TYR A 433 23.84 -2.75 -13.96
N ARG A 434 23.14 -3.87 -14.09
CA ARG A 434 23.77 -5.19 -14.12
C ARG A 434 24.46 -5.41 -15.46
N ASP A 435 25.70 -5.91 -15.42
CA ASP A 435 26.40 -6.33 -16.61
C ASP A 435 25.63 -7.42 -17.36
N ALA A 436 25.54 -7.28 -18.67
CA ALA A 436 24.91 -8.29 -19.51
C ALA A 436 25.68 -9.62 -19.41
N PRO A 437 25.05 -10.72 -19.02
CA PRO A 437 25.69 -12.03 -19.05
C PRO A 437 26.17 -12.39 -20.47
N GLN A 438 27.21 -13.22 -20.56
CA GLN A 438 27.70 -13.68 -21.86
C GLN A 438 26.56 -14.29 -22.69
N GLY A 439 26.44 -13.83 -23.95
CA GLY A 439 25.39 -14.28 -24.87
C GLY A 439 24.03 -13.63 -24.69
N THR A 440 23.90 -12.62 -23.82
CA THR A 440 22.69 -11.82 -23.66
C THR A 440 22.93 -10.36 -24.09
N GLU A 441 21.86 -9.70 -24.53
CA GLU A 441 21.90 -8.31 -25.02
C GLU A 441 21.73 -7.28 -23.87
N THR A 442 21.32 -7.73 -22.68
CA THR A 442 21.00 -6.86 -21.54
C THR A 442 21.27 -7.52 -20.20
N GLY A 443 21.58 -6.69 -19.22
CA GLY A 443 21.63 -7.06 -17.80
C GLY A 443 20.26 -7.07 -17.11
N LEU A 444 19.22 -6.54 -17.76
CA LEU A 444 17.87 -6.47 -17.17
C LEU A 444 17.35 -7.85 -16.78
N VAL A 445 16.71 -7.91 -15.63
CA VAL A 445 16.15 -9.13 -15.02
C VAL A 445 14.65 -9.19 -15.23
N GLN A 446 14.00 -8.05 -15.11
CA GLN A 446 12.56 -7.87 -15.24
C GLN A 446 12.26 -6.44 -15.70
N MET A 447 11.05 -6.21 -16.22
CA MET A 447 10.61 -4.87 -16.63
C MET A 447 9.07 -4.79 -16.59
N PHE A 448 8.54 -3.57 -16.53
CA PHE A 448 7.13 -3.31 -16.78
C PHE A 448 6.81 -3.52 -18.26
N ASP A 449 5.64 -4.06 -18.55
CA ASP A 449 5.16 -4.18 -19.93
C ASP A 449 4.80 -2.81 -20.52
N TYR A 450 4.26 -1.94 -19.66
CA TYR A 450 3.78 -0.62 -20.03
C TYR A 450 4.71 0.48 -19.49
N PRO A 451 5.40 1.24 -20.36
CA PRO A 451 6.40 2.22 -19.91
C PRO A 451 5.88 3.28 -18.94
N ALA A 452 4.65 3.80 -19.15
CA ALA A 452 4.07 4.84 -18.31
C ALA A 452 3.87 4.43 -16.83
N LEU A 453 3.98 3.14 -16.49
CA LEU A 453 3.97 2.69 -15.09
C LEU A 453 5.07 3.33 -14.26
N TRP A 454 6.21 3.70 -14.86
CA TRP A 454 7.27 4.41 -14.15
C TRP A 454 6.79 5.78 -13.64
N GLU A 455 5.99 6.52 -14.44
CA GLU A 455 5.39 7.79 -14.00
C GLU A 455 4.29 7.55 -12.97
N GLU A 456 3.49 6.50 -13.15
CA GLU A 456 2.43 6.13 -12.21
C GLU A 456 2.98 5.80 -10.82
N ILE A 457 4.16 5.17 -10.72
CA ILE A 457 4.82 4.91 -9.44
C ILE A 457 5.69 6.08 -8.94
N GLY A 458 5.63 7.24 -9.61
CA GLY A 458 6.19 8.49 -9.13
C GLY A 458 7.60 8.80 -9.63
N TYR A 459 8.03 8.25 -10.77
CA TYR A 459 9.21 8.73 -11.48
C TYR A 459 8.82 9.78 -12.50
N ASN A 460 9.68 10.77 -12.69
CA ASN A 460 9.56 11.77 -13.74
C ASN A 460 10.64 11.52 -14.81
N VAL A 461 10.30 11.81 -16.05
CA VAL A 461 11.26 11.74 -17.17
C VAL A 461 12.17 12.96 -17.09
N GLN A 462 13.45 12.74 -16.80
CA GLN A 462 14.47 13.78 -16.80
C GLN A 462 14.99 14.04 -18.22
N SER A 463 15.18 12.98 -19.00
CA SER A 463 15.54 13.05 -20.42
C SER A 463 15.10 11.81 -21.19
N GLY A 464 14.97 11.92 -22.50
CA GLY A 464 14.49 10.85 -23.37
C GLY A 464 12.96 10.77 -23.42
N GLN A 465 12.44 9.62 -23.85
CA GLN A 465 10.99 9.35 -23.94
C GLN A 465 10.66 7.96 -23.38
N LEU A 466 9.55 7.87 -22.67
CA LEU A 466 9.02 6.61 -22.12
C LEU A 466 8.36 5.76 -23.22
N ILE A 467 9.17 5.33 -24.18
CA ILE A 467 8.77 4.51 -25.34
C ILE A 467 9.66 3.27 -25.41
N LYS A 468 9.06 2.12 -25.73
CA LYS A 468 9.81 0.86 -25.95
C LYS A 468 10.92 1.03 -27.01
N GLY A 469 12.10 0.53 -26.70
CA GLY A 469 13.29 0.63 -27.55
C GLY A 469 14.06 1.94 -27.46
N GLN A 470 13.63 2.90 -26.64
CA GLN A 470 14.30 4.20 -26.52
C GLN A 470 15.08 4.35 -25.20
N HIS A 471 16.09 5.20 -25.25
CA HIS A 471 16.87 5.59 -24.07
C HIS A 471 16.07 6.56 -23.21
N ILE A 472 16.14 6.36 -21.90
CA ILE A 472 15.42 7.17 -20.92
C ILE A 472 16.22 7.36 -19.64
N VAL A 473 16.06 8.53 -19.04
CA VAL A 473 16.55 8.84 -17.70
C VAL A 473 15.36 9.22 -16.83
N LEU A 474 15.18 8.47 -15.74
CA LEU A 474 14.07 8.61 -14.79
C LEU A 474 14.58 9.06 -13.42
N GLU A 475 13.94 10.06 -12.85
CA GLU A 475 14.25 10.54 -11.49
C GLU A 475 13.02 10.57 -10.60
N ARG A 476 13.25 10.55 -9.28
CA ARG A 476 12.22 10.82 -8.28
C ARG A 476 12.39 12.23 -7.73
N THR A 477 11.29 12.97 -7.72
CA THR A 477 11.24 14.36 -7.23
C THR A 477 10.93 14.44 -5.72
N THR A 478 10.99 15.63 -5.16
CA THR A 478 10.59 15.91 -3.77
C THR A 478 9.10 15.62 -3.51
N GLU A 479 8.26 15.71 -4.52
CA GLU A 479 6.83 15.41 -4.43
C GLU A 479 6.56 13.91 -4.21
N THR A 480 7.36 13.05 -4.85
CA THR A 480 7.18 11.60 -4.80
C THR A 480 8.11 10.88 -3.83
N SER A 481 9.18 11.54 -3.37
CA SER A 481 10.13 11.05 -2.36
C SER A 481 10.58 12.19 -1.46
N PRO A 482 10.18 12.22 -0.17
CA PRO A 482 10.62 13.24 0.77
C PRO A 482 12.13 13.26 0.93
N ARG A 483 12.75 14.46 0.96
CA ARG A 483 14.20 14.67 1.02
C ARG A 483 14.76 14.79 2.44
N PHE A 484 13.91 14.70 3.46
CA PHE A 484 14.31 14.95 4.86
C PHE A 484 15.61 14.23 5.26
N LEU A 485 15.75 12.96 4.94
CA LEU A 485 16.97 12.22 5.28
C LEU A 485 18.20 12.64 4.46
N GLU A 486 18.01 13.01 3.19
CA GLU A 486 19.10 13.51 2.33
C GLU A 486 19.62 14.89 2.80
N GLU A 487 18.76 15.69 3.43
CA GLU A 487 19.11 17.02 3.96
C GLU A 487 19.79 16.94 5.34
N HIS A 488 19.54 15.86 6.11
CA HIS A 488 20.02 15.73 7.48
C HIS A 488 21.02 14.59 7.71
N SER A 489 21.37 13.85 6.67
CA SER A 489 22.31 12.72 6.72
C SER A 489 23.15 12.70 5.45
N ASP A 490 24.38 12.20 5.55
CA ASP A 490 25.18 11.92 4.39
C ASP A 490 24.47 10.83 3.55
N ILE A 491 24.37 11.06 2.25
CA ILE A 491 23.77 10.09 1.30
C ILE A 491 24.50 8.74 1.38
N ASP A 492 25.82 8.78 1.59
CA ASP A 492 26.65 7.58 1.74
C ASP A 492 26.35 6.81 3.02
N ASP A 493 25.71 7.43 4.00
CA ASP A 493 25.24 6.72 5.21
C ASP A 493 23.84 6.14 5.04
N LEU A 494 23.03 6.64 4.11
CA LEU A 494 21.66 6.12 3.94
C LEU A 494 21.64 4.70 3.39
N VAL A 495 22.51 4.39 2.41
CA VAL A 495 22.60 3.07 1.77
C VAL A 495 24.06 2.67 1.63
N GLN A 496 24.42 1.50 2.14
CA GLN A 496 25.75 0.95 2.01
C GLN A 496 25.71 -0.50 1.53
N PHE A 497 26.58 -0.83 0.58
CA PHE A 497 26.86 -2.17 0.12
C PHE A 497 28.29 -2.52 0.53
N ILE A 498 28.47 -3.56 1.34
CA ILE A 498 29.76 -3.89 1.94
C ILE A 498 30.09 -5.35 1.68
N LYS A 499 31.28 -5.60 1.16
CA LYS A 499 31.82 -6.93 0.94
C LYS A 499 32.85 -7.28 2.00
N PHE A 500 32.78 -8.50 2.50
CA PHE A 500 33.75 -9.10 3.39
C PHE A 500 34.48 -10.25 2.69
N ASP A 501 35.58 -10.69 3.26
CA ASP A 501 36.30 -11.83 2.73
C ASP A 501 35.53 -13.13 2.97
N ASP A 502 34.92 -13.23 4.16
CA ASP A 502 34.14 -14.40 4.58
C ASP A 502 32.98 -14.04 5.51
N GLU A 503 32.19 -15.05 5.84
CA GLU A 503 31.02 -14.94 6.72
C GLU A 503 31.42 -14.53 8.17
N ALA A 504 32.58 -14.96 8.67
CA ALA A 504 33.00 -14.65 10.03
C ALA A 504 33.29 -13.13 10.18
N GLN A 505 33.94 -12.53 9.21
CA GLN A 505 34.21 -11.09 9.20
C GLN A 505 32.91 -10.30 9.07
N GLN A 506 31.98 -10.73 8.20
CA GLN A 506 30.64 -10.13 8.08
C GLN A 506 29.93 -10.14 9.44
N ASN A 507 29.91 -11.28 10.09
CA ASN A 507 29.21 -11.46 11.38
C ASN A 507 29.83 -10.61 12.49
N ALA A 508 31.17 -10.60 12.60
CA ALA A 508 31.88 -9.77 13.58
C ALA A 508 31.64 -8.26 13.35
N TRP A 509 31.61 -7.83 12.10
CA TRP A 509 31.29 -6.44 11.76
C TRP A 509 29.84 -6.09 12.14
N LEU A 510 28.87 -6.96 11.82
CA LEU A 510 27.45 -6.75 12.13
C LEU A 510 27.22 -6.61 13.64
N VAL A 511 27.86 -7.45 14.45
CA VAL A 511 27.75 -7.39 15.93
C VAL A 511 28.23 -6.03 16.44
N ARG A 512 29.40 -5.56 15.97
CA ARG A 512 29.93 -4.23 16.36
C ARG A 512 29.00 -3.11 15.92
N GLN A 513 28.42 -3.17 14.71
CA GLN A 513 27.51 -2.14 14.22
C GLN A 513 26.21 -2.08 15.03
N ILE A 514 25.64 -3.23 15.40
CA ILE A 514 24.44 -3.24 16.24
C ILE A 514 24.74 -2.63 17.61
N GLN A 515 25.88 -2.97 18.23
CA GLN A 515 26.29 -2.36 19.50
C GLN A 515 26.47 -0.85 19.39
N SER A 516 27.14 -0.35 18.34
CA SER A 516 27.31 1.08 18.10
C SER A 516 25.95 1.77 17.89
N ASN A 517 25.04 1.16 17.11
CA ASN A 517 23.71 1.72 16.91
C ASN A 517 22.90 1.87 18.20
N LEU A 518 23.00 0.90 19.11
CA LEU A 518 22.30 0.93 20.40
C LEU A 518 22.96 1.92 21.38
N ASN A 519 24.30 1.94 21.47
CA ASN A 519 25.03 2.65 22.50
C ASN A 519 25.39 4.09 22.09
N GLU A 520 25.72 4.32 20.82
CA GLU A 520 26.23 5.60 20.31
C GLU A 520 25.20 6.35 19.50
N ASP A 521 24.39 5.66 18.70
CA ASP A 521 23.42 6.26 17.79
C ASP A 521 22.02 6.44 18.39
N GLU A 522 21.81 6.03 19.64
CA GLU A 522 20.53 6.12 20.38
C GLU A 522 19.35 5.43 19.65
N LEU A 523 19.65 4.40 18.83
CA LEU A 523 18.60 3.55 18.28
C LEU A 523 18.12 2.56 19.35
N ARG A 524 16.83 2.24 19.30
CA ARG A 524 16.23 1.21 20.15
C ARG A 524 16.42 -0.17 19.51
N HIS A 525 16.24 -1.20 20.29
CA HIS A 525 16.28 -2.58 19.78
C HIS A 525 15.23 -2.84 18.69
N ASP A 526 14.04 -2.25 18.81
CA ASP A 526 12.96 -2.34 17.84
C ASP A 526 13.16 -1.46 16.60
N ASP A 527 14.15 -0.57 16.61
CA ASP A 527 14.57 0.20 15.43
C ASP A 527 15.52 -0.58 14.51
N ILE A 528 15.94 -1.79 14.90
CA ILE A 528 16.94 -2.57 14.17
C ILE A 528 16.36 -3.93 13.75
N ILE A 529 16.43 -4.22 12.45
CA ILE A 529 16.05 -5.52 11.88
C ILE A 529 17.22 -6.10 11.08
N VAL A 530 17.52 -7.37 11.30
CA VAL A 530 18.47 -8.16 10.52
C VAL A 530 17.69 -9.16 9.67
N ILE A 531 17.83 -9.05 8.35
CA ILE A 531 17.07 -9.85 7.37
C ILE A 531 18.00 -10.79 6.63
N HIS A 532 17.71 -12.10 6.66
CA HIS A 532 18.33 -13.09 5.79
C HIS A 532 17.42 -13.39 4.61
N SER A 533 18.00 -13.37 3.39
CA SER A 533 17.25 -13.51 2.14
C SER A 533 16.69 -14.90 1.90
N ASP A 534 17.35 -15.95 2.43
CA ASP A 534 16.88 -17.33 2.33
C ASP A 534 16.08 -17.73 3.58
N PRO A 535 14.77 -17.99 3.44
CA PRO A 535 13.92 -18.34 4.58
C PRO A 535 14.20 -19.71 5.18
N GLN A 536 14.82 -20.63 4.42
CA GLN A 536 15.05 -21.99 4.87
C GLN A 536 16.29 -22.08 5.77
N THR A 537 17.33 -21.29 5.50
CA THR A 537 18.61 -21.31 6.22
C THR A 537 18.69 -20.26 7.33
N ALA A 538 17.71 -19.39 7.46
CA ALA A 538 17.72 -18.25 8.38
C ALA A 538 18.09 -18.65 9.83
N ARG A 539 17.58 -19.76 10.36
CA ARG A 539 17.88 -20.22 11.72
C ARG A 539 19.36 -20.60 11.90
N GLY A 540 19.93 -21.32 10.93
CA GLY A 540 21.32 -21.74 10.97
C GLY A 540 22.29 -20.57 10.86
N VAL A 541 22.05 -19.70 9.87
CA VAL A 541 22.89 -18.53 9.57
C VAL A 541 22.87 -17.49 10.69
N THR A 542 21.69 -17.20 11.26
CA THR A 542 21.59 -16.17 12.30
C THR A 542 22.01 -16.65 13.70
N GLY A 543 22.09 -17.96 13.95
CA GLY A 543 22.41 -18.52 15.24
C GLY A 543 23.74 -18.03 15.82
N PRO A 544 24.87 -18.13 15.10
CA PRO A 544 26.17 -17.65 15.54
C PRO A 544 26.21 -16.17 15.89
N ILE A 545 25.55 -15.32 15.04
CA ILE A 545 25.48 -13.87 15.24
C ILE A 545 24.72 -13.54 16.53
N ARG A 546 23.58 -14.18 16.71
CA ARG A 546 22.73 -14.00 17.89
C ARG A 546 23.41 -14.42 19.18
N ARG A 547 24.23 -15.47 19.13
CA ARG A 547 25.06 -15.90 20.26
C ARG A 547 26.09 -14.83 20.64
N GLN A 548 26.80 -14.28 19.65
CA GLN A 548 27.79 -13.22 19.90
C GLN A 548 27.14 -11.96 20.49
N LEU A 549 25.94 -11.57 19.99
CA LEU A 549 25.18 -10.46 20.55
C LEU A 549 24.72 -10.71 21.97
N PHE A 550 24.29 -11.94 22.30
CA PHE A 550 23.89 -12.32 23.64
C PHE A 550 25.09 -12.24 24.60
N GLU A 551 26.28 -12.76 24.20
CA GLU A 551 27.53 -12.65 24.95
C GLU A 551 27.94 -11.20 25.18
N ALA A 552 27.57 -10.31 24.27
CA ALA A 552 27.76 -8.85 24.34
C ALA A 552 26.65 -8.09 25.09
N GLY A 553 25.71 -8.80 25.72
CA GLY A 553 24.60 -8.21 26.49
C GLY A 553 23.40 -7.69 25.67
N VAL A 554 23.36 -7.97 24.36
CA VAL A 554 22.27 -7.56 23.49
C VAL A 554 21.28 -8.71 23.30
N GLN A 555 20.03 -8.50 23.74
CA GLN A 555 18.95 -9.47 23.54
C GLN A 555 18.50 -9.50 22.09
N THR A 556 18.26 -10.71 21.58
CA THR A 556 17.82 -10.93 20.20
C THR A 556 16.73 -11.99 20.14
N HIS A 557 15.88 -11.92 19.12
CA HIS A 557 14.92 -12.99 18.82
C HIS A 557 14.85 -13.28 17.33
N LEU A 558 14.50 -14.52 16.96
CA LEU A 558 14.21 -14.91 15.59
C LEU A 558 12.69 -14.95 15.41
N ALA A 559 12.17 -14.01 14.65
CA ALA A 559 10.74 -13.83 14.46
C ALA A 559 10.04 -15.09 13.94
N GLY A 560 8.99 -15.51 14.65
CA GLY A 560 8.17 -16.69 14.33
C GLY A 560 8.87 -18.05 14.50
N VAL A 561 10.01 -18.10 15.18
CA VAL A 561 10.70 -19.34 15.60
C VAL A 561 10.80 -19.38 17.11
N ASP A 562 11.36 -18.33 17.72
CA ASP A 562 11.56 -18.24 19.16
C ASP A 562 10.37 -17.56 19.88
N THR A 563 9.52 -16.87 19.12
CA THR A 563 8.48 -16.00 19.68
C THR A 563 7.27 -15.89 18.77
N ASP A 564 6.14 -15.52 19.35
CA ASP A 564 4.93 -15.19 18.60
C ASP A 564 5.14 -14.03 17.62
N ALA A 565 4.28 -13.95 16.60
CA ALA A 565 4.31 -12.88 15.60
C ALA A 565 4.19 -11.46 16.20
N ASP A 566 3.62 -11.35 17.39
CA ASP A 566 3.40 -10.08 18.09
C ASP A 566 4.69 -9.50 18.74
N VAL A 567 5.80 -10.22 18.73
CA VAL A 567 7.09 -9.75 19.30
C VAL A 567 7.59 -8.45 18.65
N PHE A 568 7.30 -8.22 17.38
CA PHE A 568 7.63 -6.95 16.73
C PHE A 568 7.01 -5.71 17.42
N PHE A 569 6.03 -5.92 18.30
CA PHE A 569 5.25 -4.87 18.94
C PHE A 569 5.34 -4.87 20.47
N ARG A 570 6.13 -5.79 21.07
CA ARG A 570 6.34 -5.83 22.51
C ARG A 570 7.40 -4.80 22.91
N THR A 571 7.06 -3.99 23.89
CA THR A 571 7.96 -2.98 24.48
C THR A 571 8.52 -3.40 25.83
N ASP A 572 8.04 -4.49 26.39
CA ASP A 572 8.38 -5.00 27.73
C ASP A 572 9.73 -5.74 27.79
N THR A 573 10.17 -6.31 26.66
CA THR A 573 11.47 -6.97 26.53
C THR A 573 12.21 -6.46 25.29
N PRO A 574 13.05 -5.42 25.41
CA PRO A 574 13.75 -4.87 24.27
C PRO A 574 14.70 -5.90 23.66
N SER A 575 14.52 -6.25 22.41
CA SER A 575 15.36 -7.22 21.69
C SER A 575 15.46 -6.90 20.20
N VAL A 576 16.64 -7.12 19.60
CA VAL A 576 16.88 -6.92 18.16
C VAL A 576 16.23 -8.06 17.38
N THR A 577 15.51 -7.70 16.34
CA THR A 577 14.77 -8.65 15.50
C THR A 577 15.65 -9.24 14.42
N PHE A 578 15.77 -10.57 14.40
CA PHE A 578 16.28 -11.35 13.28
C PHE A 578 15.12 -12.00 12.55
N THR A 579 15.17 -12.05 11.22
CA THR A 579 14.05 -12.61 10.45
C THR A 579 14.47 -13.10 9.06
N GLY A 580 13.75 -14.08 8.53
CA GLY A 580 13.83 -14.42 7.11
C GLY A 580 12.92 -13.49 6.29
N ILE A 581 13.19 -13.41 5.00
CA ILE A 581 12.55 -12.44 4.06
C ILE A 581 11.02 -12.49 4.06
N TYR A 582 10.39 -13.66 4.12
CA TYR A 582 8.93 -13.78 4.12
C TYR A 582 8.28 -13.19 5.38
N ARG A 583 8.96 -13.28 6.52
CA ARG A 583 8.47 -12.72 7.79
C ARG A 583 8.86 -11.27 8.01
N ALA A 584 9.89 -10.79 7.30
CA ALA A 584 10.24 -9.36 7.25
C ALA A 584 9.15 -8.54 6.58
N LYS A 585 8.37 -9.16 5.69
CA LYS A 585 7.29 -8.50 4.97
C LYS A 585 6.21 -7.99 5.92
N GLY A 586 5.78 -6.73 5.74
CA GLY A 586 4.86 -6.04 6.65
C GLY A 586 5.52 -5.38 7.87
N ASN A 587 6.79 -5.70 8.19
CA ASN A 587 7.54 -5.07 9.26
C ASN A 587 8.55 -4.06 8.71
N GLU A 588 8.92 -3.09 9.54
CA GLU A 588 9.82 -2.00 9.16
C GLU A 588 10.65 -1.52 10.34
N ALA A 589 11.87 -1.05 10.06
CA ALA A 589 12.79 -0.55 11.08
C ALA A 589 13.53 0.71 10.61
N GLY A 590 14.07 1.47 11.54
CA GLY A 590 14.95 2.61 11.24
C GLY A 590 16.21 2.17 10.52
N MET A 591 16.85 1.12 11.02
CA MET A 591 18.06 0.50 10.49
C MET A 591 17.78 -0.93 10.05
N VAL A 592 18.12 -1.27 8.80
CA VAL A 592 17.96 -2.62 8.24
C VAL A 592 19.32 -3.15 7.81
N TYR A 593 19.64 -4.34 8.26
CA TYR A 593 20.79 -5.13 7.82
C TYR A 593 20.30 -6.29 6.94
N VAL A 594 20.73 -6.33 5.69
CA VAL A 594 20.50 -7.48 4.79
C VAL A 594 21.77 -8.29 4.75
N ILE A 595 21.76 -9.45 5.39
CA ILE A 595 22.93 -10.35 5.50
C ILE A 595 22.93 -11.37 4.39
N ASN A 596 24.14 -11.82 4.01
CA ASN A 596 24.38 -12.81 2.95
C ASN A 596 23.71 -12.40 1.63
N ALA A 597 23.81 -11.10 1.30
CA ALA A 597 23.12 -10.53 0.14
C ALA A 597 23.62 -11.10 -1.22
N GLN A 598 24.83 -11.69 -1.26
CA GLN A 598 25.33 -12.42 -2.45
C GLN A 598 24.37 -13.50 -2.93
N ASP A 599 23.52 -14.04 -2.06
CA ASP A 599 22.52 -15.06 -2.42
C ASP A 599 21.39 -14.48 -3.30
N CYS A 600 21.22 -13.16 -3.30
CA CYS A 600 20.32 -12.47 -4.18
C CYS A 600 20.91 -12.17 -5.58
N ASN A 601 22.17 -12.50 -5.82
CA ASN A 601 22.86 -12.35 -7.10
C ASN A 601 23.19 -13.72 -7.72
N GLY A 602 22.16 -14.48 -8.07
CA GLY A 602 22.29 -15.78 -8.74
C GLY A 602 22.31 -15.67 -10.26
N SER A 603 22.16 -16.82 -10.91
CA SER A 603 22.00 -16.95 -12.36
C SER A 603 20.79 -17.82 -12.68
N GLY A 604 20.24 -17.69 -13.88
CA GLY A 604 19.13 -18.51 -14.38
C GLY A 604 17.74 -17.95 -14.11
N THR A 605 16.72 -18.78 -14.31
CA THR A 605 15.29 -18.41 -14.30
C THR A 605 14.77 -17.90 -12.94
N GLY A 606 15.45 -18.20 -11.85
CA GLY A 606 15.09 -17.75 -10.51
C GLY A 606 15.58 -16.36 -10.12
N LEU A 607 16.40 -15.70 -10.97
CA LEU A 607 17.06 -14.44 -10.61
C LEU A 607 16.09 -13.33 -10.26
N ALA A 608 14.98 -13.20 -10.98
CA ALA A 608 13.96 -12.19 -10.68
C ALA A 608 13.37 -12.34 -9.27
N SER A 609 13.11 -13.57 -8.83
CA SER A 609 12.64 -13.84 -7.47
C SER A 609 13.69 -13.47 -6.41
N LEU A 610 14.97 -13.76 -6.66
CA LEU A 610 16.08 -13.38 -5.78
C LEU A 610 16.23 -11.86 -5.71
N ARG A 611 16.10 -11.15 -6.83
CA ARG A 611 16.13 -9.68 -6.88
C ARG A 611 14.92 -9.06 -6.17
N ASN A 612 13.76 -9.67 -6.25
CA ASN A 612 12.58 -9.23 -5.49
C ASN A 612 12.77 -9.43 -3.97
N ARG A 613 13.49 -10.48 -3.55
CA ARG A 613 13.86 -10.64 -2.13
C ARG A 613 14.78 -9.48 -1.68
N LEU A 614 15.78 -9.13 -2.48
CA LEU A 614 16.67 -8.00 -2.19
C LEU A 614 15.88 -6.68 -2.15
N PHE A 615 15.04 -6.42 -3.15
CA PHE A 615 14.14 -5.27 -3.19
C PHE A 615 13.28 -5.18 -1.93
N THR A 616 12.63 -6.29 -1.58
CA THR A 616 11.78 -6.36 -0.39
C THR A 616 12.56 -6.08 0.89
N ALA A 617 13.77 -6.64 1.04
CA ALA A 617 14.60 -6.43 2.21
C ALA A 617 15.06 -4.97 2.35
N ILE A 618 15.57 -4.36 1.28
CA ILE A 618 16.01 -2.96 1.26
C ILE A 618 14.85 -2.03 1.63
N THR A 619 13.68 -2.26 1.07
CA THR A 619 12.50 -1.41 1.30
C THR A 619 11.84 -1.59 2.68
N ARG A 620 12.35 -2.46 3.56
CA ARG A 620 11.95 -2.50 4.99
C ARG A 620 12.53 -1.35 5.81
N SER A 621 13.54 -0.66 5.27
CA SER A 621 14.17 0.47 5.96
C SER A 621 13.29 1.72 5.94
N LYS A 622 13.21 2.40 7.10
CA LYS A 622 12.67 3.76 7.20
C LYS A 622 13.74 4.81 6.94
N ALA A 623 15.00 4.50 7.27
CA ALA A 623 16.08 5.47 7.22
C ALA A 623 17.37 4.90 6.62
N TRP A 624 17.97 3.89 7.25
CA TRP A 624 19.29 3.38 6.87
C TRP A 624 19.22 1.90 6.48
N VAL A 625 19.99 1.53 5.46
CA VAL A 625 20.14 0.14 5.05
C VAL A 625 21.60 -0.23 4.83
N ARG A 626 21.99 -1.41 5.29
CA ARG A 626 23.30 -2.03 5.09
C ARG A 626 23.08 -3.36 4.38
N VAL A 627 23.50 -3.45 3.14
CA VAL A 627 23.48 -4.68 2.34
C VAL A 627 24.86 -5.29 2.41
N ILE A 628 24.99 -6.40 3.13
CA ILE A 628 26.29 -7.00 3.44
C ILE A 628 26.37 -8.44 2.94
N GLY A 629 27.57 -8.83 2.53
CA GLY A 629 27.83 -10.17 2.01
C GLY A 629 29.29 -10.41 1.74
N TYR A 630 29.61 -11.55 1.14
CA TYR A 630 30.98 -11.96 0.83
C TYR A 630 31.09 -12.64 -0.54
N GLY A 631 32.32 -12.79 -1.02
CA GLY A 631 32.62 -13.48 -2.27
C GLY A 631 32.30 -12.70 -3.55
N PRO A 632 32.51 -13.32 -4.74
CA PRO A 632 32.41 -12.64 -6.04
C PRO A 632 30.99 -12.16 -6.38
N ARG A 633 29.94 -12.88 -5.94
CA ARG A 633 28.56 -12.49 -6.20
C ARG A 633 28.19 -11.18 -5.49
N MET A 634 28.78 -10.92 -4.32
CA MET A 634 28.58 -9.65 -3.62
C MET A 634 29.22 -8.49 -4.38
N GLN A 635 30.38 -8.72 -5.03
CA GLN A 635 31.02 -7.71 -5.85
C GLN A 635 30.10 -7.22 -6.98
N GLY A 636 29.40 -8.09 -7.68
CA GLY A 636 28.45 -7.70 -8.72
C GLY A 636 27.33 -6.79 -8.21
N LEU A 637 26.81 -7.00 -6.98
CA LEU A 637 25.83 -6.08 -6.39
C LEU A 637 26.44 -4.71 -6.05
N ILE A 638 27.69 -4.69 -5.60
CA ILE A 638 28.44 -3.44 -5.34
C ILE A 638 28.68 -2.65 -6.61
N ASP A 639 29.04 -3.34 -7.70
CA ASP A 639 29.30 -2.70 -8.99
C ASP A 639 28.03 -2.05 -9.55
N GLU A 640 26.88 -2.75 -9.49
CA GLU A 640 25.57 -2.21 -9.85
C GLU A 640 25.20 -0.98 -8.99
N PHE A 641 25.37 -1.08 -7.67
CA PHE A 641 25.10 0.03 -6.74
C PHE A 641 26.03 1.23 -6.99
N SER A 642 27.31 0.97 -7.24
CA SER A 642 28.31 2.02 -7.53
C SER A 642 27.97 2.76 -8.81
N ALA A 643 27.55 2.06 -9.86
CA ALA A 643 27.10 2.66 -11.10
C ALA A 643 25.86 3.54 -10.91
N LEU A 644 24.89 3.11 -10.08
CA LEU A 644 23.73 3.91 -9.73
C LEU A 644 24.11 5.17 -8.93
N LYS A 645 24.98 5.01 -7.92
CA LYS A 645 25.46 6.12 -7.08
C LYS A 645 26.20 7.18 -7.90
N GLN A 646 27.09 6.77 -8.82
CA GLN A 646 27.81 7.69 -9.74
C GLN A 646 26.85 8.51 -10.61
N ARG A 647 25.66 8.00 -10.91
CA ARG A 647 24.61 8.71 -11.66
C ARG A 647 23.66 9.53 -10.77
N GLY A 648 23.98 9.73 -9.50
CA GLY A 648 23.18 10.56 -8.59
C GLY A 648 21.81 9.97 -8.24
N PHE A 649 21.68 8.65 -8.24
CA PHE A 649 20.41 7.94 -7.95
C PHE A 649 19.30 8.30 -8.95
N VAL A 650 19.61 8.26 -10.23
CA VAL A 650 18.64 8.24 -11.34
C VAL A 650 18.68 6.88 -12.04
N LEU A 651 17.62 6.51 -12.73
CA LEU A 651 17.57 5.29 -13.54
C LEU A 651 17.81 5.67 -15.00
N ASP A 652 18.98 5.32 -15.52
CA ASP A 652 19.47 5.66 -16.85
C ASP A 652 19.65 4.37 -17.66
N PHE A 653 18.73 4.09 -18.61
CA PHE A 653 18.72 2.83 -19.35
C PHE A 653 17.96 2.95 -20.68
N CYS A 654 18.19 1.97 -21.57
CA CYS A 654 17.34 1.77 -22.75
C CYS A 654 16.13 0.92 -22.35
N TYR A 655 14.91 1.47 -22.55
CA TYR A 655 13.71 0.68 -22.33
C TYR A 655 13.67 -0.47 -23.32
N PRO A 656 13.43 -1.72 -22.89
CA PRO A 656 13.43 -2.86 -23.81
C PRO A 656 12.32 -2.75 -24.86
N ASP A 657 12.60 -3.19 -26.07
CA ASP A 657 11.61 -3.37 -27.12
C ASP A 657 10.74 -4.62 -26.89
N ASP A 658 9.75 -4.85 -27.75
CA ASP A 658 8.84 -6.00 -27.60
C ASP A 658 9.56 -7.35 -27.72
N ALA A 659 10.63 -7.44 -28.51
CA ALA A 659 11.40 -8.67 -28.66
C ALA A 659 12.18 -9.02 -27.38
N LEU A 660 12.77 -8.01 -26.75
CA LEU A 660 13.49 -8.16 -25.51
C LEU A 660 12.54 -8.35 -24.32
N LEU A 661 11.40 -7.61 -24.27
CA LEU A 661 10.35 -7.81 -23.26
C LEU A 661 9.85 -9.24 -23.26
N GLY A 662 9.71 -9.87 -24.43
CA GLY A 662 9.31 -11.27 -24.54
C GLY A 662 10.29 -12.27 -23.88
N LYS A 663 11.53 -11.85 -23.60
CA LYS A 663 12.57 -12.66 -22.93
C LYS A 663 12.70 -12.34 -21.44
N LEU A 664 12.14 -11.20 -20.97
CA LEU A 664 12.21 -10.74 -19.58
C LEU A 664 10.97 -11.17 -18.79
N ARG A 665 11.11 -11.19 -17.46
CA ARG A 665 9.95 -11.29 -16.61
C ARG A 665 9.17 -9.97 -16.66
N ILE A 666 7.87 -10.06 -16.93
CA ILE A 666 6.96 -8.91 -16.88
C ILE A 666 6.44 -8.75 -15.45
N VAL A 667 6.64 -7.57 -14.88
CA VAL A 667 6.24 -7.28 -13.48
C VAL A 667 4.77 -6.94 -13.38
N HIS A 668 4.23 -6.20 -14.36
CA HIS A 668 2.82 -5.82 -14.43
C HIS A 668 2.29 -6.04 -15.86
N ARG A 669 1.11 -6.60 -15.96
CA ARG A 669 0.49 -6.94 -17.24
C ARG A 669 -0.99 -6.58 -17.25
N ASP A 670 -1.29 -5.27 -17.25
CA ASP A 670 -2.62 -4.78 -17.60
C ASP A 670 -2.74 -4.68 -19.13
N LEU A 671 -3.54 -5.55 -19.71
CA LEU A 671 -3.78 -5.56 -21.14
C LEU A 671 -4.86 -4.56 -21.51
N SER A 672 -4.62 -3.73 -22.52
CA SER A 672 -5.66 -2.92 -23.14
C SER A 672 -6.77 -3.82 -23.73
N PRO A 673 -7.99 -3.34 -23.91
CA PRO A 673 -9.06 -4.13 -24.51
C PRO A 673 -8.70 -4.73 -25.89
N GLN A 674 -7.89 -4.01 -26.68
CA GLN A 674 -7.44 -4.46 -28.01
C GLN A 674 -6.36 -5.56 -27.89
N GLU A 675 -5.42 -5.42 -26.96
CA GLU A 675 -4.39 -6.44 -26.69
C GLU A 675 -5.01 -7.71 -26.11
N ARG A 676 -6.01 -7.56 -25.24
CA ARG A 676 -6.80 -8.66 -24.69
C ARG A 676 -7.50 -9.45 -25.79
N GLN A 677 -8.19 -8.76 -26.70
CA GLN A 677 -8.86 -9.41 -27.83
C GLN A 677 -7.86 -10.13 -28.76
N ARG A 678 -6.67 -9.55 -28.95
CA ARG A 678 -5.56 -10.17 -29.68
C ARG A 678 -5.04 -11.43 -28.97
N LEU A 679 -4.86 -11.36 -27.65
CA LEU A 679 -4.39 -12.48 -26.84
C LEU A 679 -5.41 -13.63 -26.84
N GLU A 680 -6.69 -13.33 -26.67
CA GLU A 680 -7.77 -14.32 -26.70
C GLU A 680 -7.87 -15.00 -28.08
N ARG A 681 -7.73 -14.26 -29.18
CA ARG A 681 -7.65 -14.87 -30.52
C ARG A 681 -6.45 -15.80 -30.66
N ARG A 682 -5.28 -15.44 -30.12
CA ARG A 682 -4.08 -16.28 -30.14
C ARG A 682 -4.22 -17.50 -29.24
N LYS A 683 -4.85 -17.37 -28.08
CA LYS A 683 -5.15 -18.51 -27.20
C LYS A 683 -6.12 -19.48 -27.86
N SER A 684 -7.18 -18.97 -28.51
CA SER A 684 -8.11 -19.80 -29.29
C SER A 684 -7.38 -20.54 -30.42
N GLN A 685 -6.60 -19.85 -31.23
CA GLN A 685 -5.82 -20.47 -32.30
C GLN A 685 -4.83 -21.54 -31.80
N LEU A 686 -4.23 -21.33 -30.62
CA LEU A 686 -3.35 -22.31 -30.01
C LEU A 686 -4.15 -23.51 -29.47
N ALA A 687 -5.31 -23.29 -28.89
CA ALA A 687 -6.20 -24.34 -28.41
C ALA A 687 -6.74 -25.15 -29.56
N ASP A 688 -7.14 -24.53 -30.68
CA ASP A 688 -7.58 -25.18 -31.91
C ASP A 688 -6.45 -26.07 -32.48
N LEU A 689 -5.24 -25.52 -32.58
CA LEU A 689 -4.04 -26.25 -33.06
C LEU A 689 -3.71 -27.47 -32.16
N LEU A 690 -3.81 -27.31 -30.85
CA LEU A 690 -3.61 -28.44 -29.92
C LEU A 690 -4.73 -29.47 -30.02
N GLY A 691 -5.97 -29.01 -30.18
CA GLY A 691 -7.12 -29.89 -30.44
C GLY A 691 -6.98 -30.70 -31.72
N ASP A 692 -6.55 -30.09 -32.82
CA ASP A 692 -6.28 -30.74 -34.11
C ASP A 692 -5.13 -31.77 -34.00
N LEU A 693 -4.10 -31.46 -33.19
CA LEU A 693 -3.01 -32.42 -32.92
C LEU A 693 -3.47 -33.59 -32.04
N GLU A 694 -4.33 -33.35 -31.05
CA GLU A 694 -4.90 -34.41 -30.20
C GLU A 694 -5.94 -35.28 -30.90
N SER A 695 -6.74 -34.67 -31.77
CA SER A 695 -7.73 -35.41 -32.59
C SER A 695 -7.13 -36.16 -33.76
N GLY A 696 -5.88 -35.85 -34.12
CA GLY A 696 -5.21 -36.45 -35.29
C GLY A 696 -5.65 -35.80 -36.61
N GLU A 697 -6.36 -34.70 -36.61
CA GLU A 697 -6.66 -33.90 -37.81
C GLU A 697 -5.42 -33.15 -38.33
N LEU A 698 -4.45 -32.87 -37.45
CA LEU A 698 -3.14 -32.36 -37.77
C LEU A 698 -2.05 -33.26 -37.17
N HIS A 699 -1.09 -33.70 -37.98
CA HIS A 699 0.05 -34.48 -37.48
C HIS A 699 1.28 -33.59 -37.24
N PRO A 700 2.14 -33.91 -36.24
CA PRO A 700 3.38 -33.17 -36.03
C PRO A 700 4.27 -33.06 -37.28
N GLU A 701 4.09 -34.00 -38.23
CA GLU A 701 4.80 -34.09 -39.51
C GLU A 701 4.32 -33.02 -40.51
N ASP A 702 3.10 -32.54 -40.39
CA ASP A 702 2.50 -31.51 -41.24
C ASP A 702 3.03 -30.10 -40.89
N LEU A 703 3.66 -29.93 -39.72
CA LEU A 703 4.30 -28.69 -39.32
C LEU A 703 5.69 -28.56 -39.97
N ASP A 704 6.01 -27.38 -40.44
CA ASP A 704 7.36 -27.10 -40.94
C ASP A 704 8.43 -27.31 -39.82
N GLU A 705 9.65 -27.67 -40.27
CA GLU A 705 10.73 -28.06 -39.35
C GLU A 705 11.09 -26.98 -38.36
N ALA A 706 10.95 -25.68 -38.69
CA ALA A 706 11.24 -24.54 -37.80
C ALA A 706 10.18 -24.41 -36.70
N THR A 707 8.90 -24.62 -37.05
CA THR A 707 7.76 -24.60 -36.11
C THR A 707 7.84 -25.79 -35.16
N ARG A 708 8.17 -26.99 -35.69
CA ARG A 708 8.36 -28.23 -34.91
C ARG A 708 9.50 -28.10 -33.89
N ARG A 709 10.65 -27.52 -34.30
CA ARG A 709 11.77 -27.26 -33.40
C ARG A 709 11.40 -26.26 -32.30
N LYS A 710 10.65 -25.21 -32.63
CA LYS A 710 10.17 -24.23 -31.64
C LYS A 710 9.21 -24.86 -30.64
N LEU A 711 8.23 -25.65 -31.13
CA LEU A 711 7.27 -26.35 -30.29
C LEU A 711 7.97 -27.31 -29.30
N ASN A 712 8.89 -28.12 -29.81
CA ASN A 712 9.69 -29.04 -29.00
C ASN A 712 10.58 -28.33 -27.97
N LYS A 713 11.12 -27.15 -28.30
CA LYS A 713 11.90 -26.34 -27.39
C LYS A 713 11.04 -25.74 -26.25
N PHE A 714 9.80 -25.35 -26.55
CA PHE A 714 8.84 -24.88 -25.55
C PHE A 714 8.35 -26.01 -24.62
N LEU A 715 8.07 -27.18 -25.16
CA LEU A 715 7.59 -28.33 -24.37
C LEU A 715 8.69 -28.94 -23.49
N ARG A 716 9.97 -28.90 -23.90
CA ARG A 716 11.11 -29.40 -23.12
C ARG A 716 11.71 -28.39 -22.14
N GLY A 717 11.30 -27.12 -22.18
CA GLY A 717 11.80 -26.06 -21.31
C GLY A 717 11.14 -25.98 -19.93
N ASN A 718 10.22 -26.89 -19.63
CA ASN A 718 9.47 -26.95 -18.35
C ASN A 718 9.73 -28.24 -17.56
N GLU A 719 10.77 -29.02 -17.89
CA GLU A 719 11.28 -30.10 -17.02
C GLU A 719 12.46 -29.67 -16.19
#